data_829493376cc3c5690daa9716dc36340c
#
_entry.id   829493376cc3c5690daa9716dc36340c
#
_cell.length_a   1.000
_cell.length_b   1.000
_cell.length_c   1.000
_cell.angle_alpha   90.00
_cell.angle_beta   90.00
_cell.angle_gamma   90.00
#
_symmetry.space_group_name_H-M   'P 1'
#
loop_
_entity.id
_entity.type
_entity.pdbx_description
1 polymer ?
#
loop_
_entity_poly.entity_id
_entity_poly.type
_entity_poly.pdbx_seq_one_letter_code
_entity_poly.pdbx_strand_id
1 'polypeptide(L)'
;MIKRLCNTLIVYVATTVVTFSLLITQANPVFLQNNLLSKRLFAYSLLNNFSNVIVGVLLILIGYQIKGNIKLIKKYVYIYVVNLLIFIGLFLWTRSFTIQNLYDAVLPITRNTCPIVLGAISALLIKDKLKNWFKKYKCSVILCGYAIVFALPSIFNKDIFGIGNGNNAITAFLLVTLGIVFSNVEVDKLHIDKKVIIILSMGVMLNIILAFSMPFISWRIHGDFSTAYRFNVLTSISVVAMSVVIFIVGQRLKLNIKIPEYTGLLVLLAYSNNFIVEKTVNGSTSLKVLLFKSCIVSIIVVALGWLLSKIDKKDLALEKSLLLDDSKSINACARSLKPYIVANIKKYRFSVMNIIILYILAYMSFILMSPDFSAPHLGKDHTNIFFYTFFVRQHMLILNTILFYLLYRFIYGIIGRFWISVILNYVVIAVAIVADAIKIHYRTEPILPAEVTMVSAYGDILSMVPQFILWITAIVIITLICIIIYCERRLPQNRVKWKFRILGIALAVLVYGSSTRINHGGSIVGDFLNSYGNLPTFENQEQGAQQNGALQQFLNNIDVTIMKKETDYSKKKVDKLARKYSKLANEINVTRDNNLSTQTVIFNLSESLANPNRLKEIELSQDPLSYIDSVKENTTSGLMISSGLGGGTANMEYMTLTGLPVSNFSPTIATPYTQVVPESKQTLTINRYFKKSTAIHPYNGSFYSRKAVYQKFGFQRFMYLGSKYKINHKMKIGSNPYLSDETAYRNTLDVINSYKNGQFINLVTM
;
A
#
# COMPACT_ATOMS: atom_id res chain seq x y z
N MET A 1 47.83 -16.67 19.60
CA MET A 1 47.68 -15.68 18.53
C MET A 1 46.97 -16.28 17.30
N ILE A 2 47.50 -17.37 16.72
CA ILE A 2 46.94 -18.05 15.51
C ILE A 2 45.49 -18.44 15.66
N LYS A 3 45.06 -19.07 16.79
CA LYS A 3 43.64 -19.46 17.04
C LYS A 3 42.68 -18.27 17.05
N ARG A 4 43.11 -17.08 17.52
CA ARG A 4 42.32 -15.85 17.46
C ARG A 4 42.20 -15.32 16.03
N LEU A 5 43.29 -15.40 15.26
CA LEU A 5 43.34 -14.97 13.86
C LEU A 5 42.41 -15.86 13.00
N CYS A 6 42.46 -17.18 13.18
CA CYS A 6 41.60 -18.14 12.50
C CYS A 6 40.11 -17.88 12.84
N ASN A 7 39.76 -17.65 14.11
CA ASN A 7 38.39 -17.35 14.50
C ASN A 7 37.88 -16.04 13.88
N THR A 8 38.74 -15.01 13.79
CA THR A 8 38.37 -13.73 13.16
C THR A 8 38.17 -13.91 11.66
N LEU A 9 39.01 -14.69 10.99
CA LEU A 9 38.88 -15.00 9.56
C LEU A 9 37.59 -15.77 9.27
N ILE A 10 37.25 -16.79 10.08
CA ILE A 10 36.02 -17.57 9.94
C ILE A 10 34.80 -16.68 10.11
N VAL A 11 34.79 -15.79 11.10
CA VAL A 11 33.70 -14.83 11.32
C VAL A 11 33.57 -13.88 10.13
N TYR A 12 34.69 -13.38 9.61
CA TYR A 12 34.70 -12.51 8.42
C TYR A 12 34.13 -13.23 7.20
N VAL A 13 34.58 -14.44 6.91
CA VAL A 13 34.09 -15.25 5.77
C VAL A 13 32.60 -15.55 5.95
N ALA A 14 32.16 -15.97 7.13
CA ALA A 14 30.74 -16.22 7.41
C ALA A 14 29.91 -14.95 7.21
N THR A 15 30.38 -13.81 7.70
CA THR A 15 29.70 -12.51 7.50
C THR A 15 29.65 -12.15 6.02
N THR A 16 30.74 -12.33 5.26
CA THR A 16 30.77 -12.04 3.81
C THR A 16 29.78 -12.91 3.04
N VAL A 17 29.70 -14.19 3.37
CA VAL A 17 28.74 -15.11 2.74
C VAL A 17 27.31 -14.69 3.03
N VAL A 18 27.00 -14.35 4.28
CA VAL A 18 25.65 -13.89 4.65
C VAL A 18 25.33 -12.55 3.98
N THR A 19 26.27 -11.62 3.94
CA THR A 19 26.07 -10.32 3.29
C THR A 19 25.87 -10.48 1.79
N PHE A 20 26.66 -11.30 1.13
CA PHE A 20 26.46 -11.64 -0.28
C PHE A 20 25.08 -12.28 -0.53
N SER A 21 24.69 -13.21 0.34
CA SER A 21 23.39 -13.87 0.27
C SER A 21 22.23 -12.89 0.30
N LEU A 22 22.27 -11.95 1.24
CA LEU A 22 21.23 -10.95 1.38
C LEU A 22 21.20 -9.98 0.18
N LEU A 23 22.36 -9.54 -0.32
CA LEU A 23 22.42 -8.68 -1.50
C LEU A 23 21.89 -9.37 -2.76
N ILE A 24 22.19 -10.64 -2.94
CA ILE A 24 21.71 -11.39 -4.10
C ILE A 24 20.19 -11.57 -4.06
N THR A 25 19.63 -11.78 -2.89
CA THR A 25 18.18 -11.86 -2.70
C THR A 25 17.49 -10.54 -3.09
N GLN A 26 18.07 -9.41 -2.77
CA GLN A 26 17.54 -8.10 -3.12
C GLN A 26 17.76 -7.72 -4.60
N ALA A 27 18.83 -8.21 -5.22
CA ALA A 27 19.11 -7.99 -6.65
C ALA A 27 18.26 -8.88 -7.58
N ASN A 28 17.58 -9.87 -7.03
CA ASN A 28 16.83 -10.88 -7.76
C ASN A 28 15.80 -10.33 -8.76
N PRO A 29 14.93 -9.35 -8.45
CA PRO A 29 13.96 -8.83 -9.40
C PRO A 29 14.61 -8.22 -10.66
N VAL A 30 15.68 -7.46 -10.47
CA VAL A 30 16.41 -6.83 -11.57
C VAL A 30 17.13 -7.86 -12.44
N PHE A 31 17.69 -8.89 -11.82
CA PHE A 31 18.38 -9.95 -12.53
C PHE A 31 17.43 -10.77 -13.40
N LEU A 32 16.24 -11.10 -12.92
CA LEU A 32 15.26 -11.84 -13.69
C LEU A 32 14.75 -11.09 -14.90
N GLN A 33 14.48 -9.79 -14.76
CA GLN A 33 14.06 -8.96 -15.89
C GLN A 33 15.07 -8.91 -17.02
N ASN A 34 16.37 -8.94 -16.69
CA ASN A 34 17.46 -8.79 -17.67
C ASN A 34 17.95 -10.12 -18.27
N ASN A 35 17.57 -11.29 -17.71
CA ASN A 35 18.14 -12.58 -18.08
C ASN A 35 17.06 -13.65 -18.35
N LEU A 36 15.99 -13.27 -19.05
CA LEU A 36 14.89 -14.17 -19.41
C LEU A 36 15.41 -15.44 -20.11
N LEU A 37 15.09 -16.62 -19.56
CA LEU A 37 15.39 -17.96 -20.10
C LEU A 37 16.85 -18.24 -20.47
N SER A 38 17.79 -17.51 -19.91
CA SER A 38 19.22 -17.75 -20.12
C SER A 38 19.77 -18.84 -19.18
N LYS A 39 20.89 -19.49 -19.55
CA LYS A 39 21.62 -20.39 -18.63
C LYS A 39 22.03 -19.68 -17.33
N ARG A 40 22.17 -18.37 -17.37
CA ARG A 40 22.48 -17.52 -16.21
C ARG A 40 21.32 -17.46 -15.22
N LEU A 41 20.08 -17.53 -15.68
CA LEU A 41 18.89 -17.56 -14.82
C LEU A 41 18.93 -18.74 -13.85
N PHE A 42 19.29 -19.93 -14.35
CA PHE A 42 19.34 -21.13 -13.51
C PHE A 42 20.44 -21.01 -12.43
N ALA A 43 21.63 -20.57 -12.81
CA ALA A 43 22.71 -20.34 -11.85
C ALA A 43 22.31 -19.29 -10.79
N TYR A 44 21.63 -18.24 -11.21
CA TYR A 44 21.15 -17.19 -10.30
C TYR A 44 20.07 -17.70 -9.36
N SER A 45 19.08 -18.45 -9.86
CA SER A 45 18.02 -19.05 -9.03
C SER A 45 18.60 -19.97 -7.95
N LEU A 46 19.60 -20.74 -8.29
CA LEU A 46 20.31 -21.63 -7.37
C LEU A 46 21.09 -20.84 -6.30
N LEU A 47 21.81 -19.80 -6.71
CA LEU A 47 22.52 -18.90 -5.80
C LEU A 47 21.54 -18.16 -4.87
N ASN A 48 20.42 -17.69 -5.38
CA ASN A 48 19.38 -17.04 -4.60
C ASN A 48 18.78 -17.99 -3.55
N ASN A 49 18.45 -19.22 -3.94
CA ASN A 49 17.97 -20.24 -3.02
C ASN A 49 18.98 -20.49 -1.89
N PHE A 50 20.24 -20.73 -2.25
CA PHE A 50 21.31 -20.97 -1.29
C PHE A 50 21.52 -19.77 -0.36
N SER A 51 21.37 -18.56 -0.89
CA SER A 51 21.43 -17.31 -0.11
C SER A 51 20.36 -17.26 0.96
N ASN A 52 19.12 -17.55 0.62
CA ASN A 52 18.02 -17.58 1.58
C ASN A 52 18.18 -18.68 2.63
N VAL A 53 18.73 -19.83 2.24
CA VAL A 53 19.08 -20.92 3.18
C VAL A 53 20.11 -20.45 4.21
N ILE A 54 21.17 -19.74 3.79
CA ILE A 54 22.21 -19.23 4.70
C ILE A 54 21.64 -18.20 5.67
N VAL A 55 20.74 -17.30 5.21
CA VAL A 55 20.04 -16.34 6.08
C VAL A 55 19.17 -17.08 7.11
N GLY A 56 18.45 -18.12 6.68
CA GLY A 56 17.67 -18.98 7.58
C GLY A 56 18.55 -19.64 8.65
N VAL A 57 19.69 -20.19 8.26
CA VAL A 57 20.69 -20.76 9.21
C VAL A 57 21.17 -19.70 10.20
N LEU A 58 21.48 -18.48 9.75
CA LEU A 58 21.92 -17.39 10.62
C LEU A 58 20.86 -17.03 11.67
N LEU A 59 19.61 -16.91 11.29
CA LEU A 59 18.51 -16.57 12.20
C LEU A 59 18.30 -17.69 13.23
N ILE A 60 18.34 -18.94 12.82
CA ILE A 60 18.30 -20.11 13.72
C ILE A 60 19.49 -20.11 14.69
N LEU A 61 20.71 -19.84 14.20
CA LEU A 61 21.93 -19.75 15.05
C LEU A 61 21.81 -18.62 16.07
N ILE A 62 21.30 -17.46 15.71
CA ILE A 62 21.06 -16.35 16.62
C ILE A 62 20.12 -16.78 17.77
N GLY A 63 19.01 -17.44 17.44
CA GLY A 63 18.09 -17.98 18.44
C GLY A 63 18.72 -19.04 19.34
N TYR A 64 19.55 -19.89 18.78
CA TYR A 64 20.25 -20.95 19.51
C TYR A 64 21.35 -20.41 20.44
N GLN A 65 22.23 -19.55 19.95
CA GLN A 65 23.46 -19.13 20.65
C GLN A 65 23.28 -17.92 21.55
N ILE A 66 22.54 -16.89 21.14
CA ILE A 66 22.43 -15.62 21.88
C ILE A 66 21.57 -15.82 23.13
N LYS A 67 22.11 -15.46 24.31
CA LYS A 67 21.38 -15.52 25.56
C LYS A 67 20.34 -14.39 25.63
N GLY A 68 19.08 -14.75 25.92
CA GLY A 68 18.03 -13.78 26.23
C GLY A 68 18.33 -13.11 27.57
N ASN A 69 18.50 -11.79 27.61
CA ASN A 69 18.70 -11.03 28.82
C ASN A 69 18.26 -9.58 28.63
N ILE A 70 17.88 -8.90 29.73
CA ILE A 70 17.57 -7.46 29.75
C ILE A 70 18.74 -6.61 29.21
N LYS A 71 19.97 -7.05 29.35
CA LYS A 71 21.15 -6.44 28.74
C LYS A 71 21.08 -6.37 27.19
N LEU A 72 20.19 -7.13 26.57
CA LEU A 72 19.93 -7.06 25.14
C LEU A 72 19.30 -5.71 24.73
N ILE A 73 18.54 -5.08 25.61
CA ILE A 73 17.96 -3.75 25.39
C ILE A 73 19.09 -2.72 25.23
N LYS A 74 20.14 -2.78 26.05
CA LYS A 74 21.31 -1.90 25.94
C LYS A 74 22.01 -2.11 24.58
N LYS A 75 22.17 -3.36 24.15
CA LYS A 75 22.74 -3.68 22.81
C LYS A 75 21.87 -3.16 21.67
N TYR A 76 20.56 -3.22 21.82
CA TYR A 76 19.64 -2.64 20.86
C TYR A 76 19.79 -1.13 20.76
N VAL A 77 19.96 -0.43 21.88
CA VAL A 77 20.23 1.03 21.87
C VAL A 77 21.49 1.36 21.09
N TYR A 78 22.58 0.60 21.25
CA TYR A 78 23.79 0.83 20.44
C TYR A 78 23.55 0.59 18.95
N ILE A 79 22.83 -0.45 18.58
CA ILE A 79 22.48 -0.73 17.18
C ILE A 79 21.57 0.36 16.62
N TYR A 80 20.64 0.86 17.44
CA TYR A 80 19.78 1.99 17.09
C TYR A 80 20.60 3.25 16.83
N VAL A 81 21.57 3.58 17.68
CA VAL A 81 22.48 4.72 17.47
C VAL A 81 23.28 4.55 16.18
N VAL A 82 23.79 3.34 15.90
CA VAL A 82 24.48 3.06 14.64
C VAL A 82 23.56 3.28 13.43
N ASN A 83 22.31 2.81 13.51
CA ASN A 83 21.32 3.06 12.47
C ASN A 83 21.09 4.57 12.23
N LEU A 84 20.98 5.33 13.31
CA LEU A 84 20.78 6.79 13.26
C LEU A 84 22.00 7.49 12.64
N LEU A 85 23.20 7.08 12.99
CA LEU A 85 24.46 7.60 12.39
C LEU A 85 24.57 7.28 10.90
N ILE A 86 24.14 6.08 10.49
CA ILE A 86 24.09 5.71 9.08
C ILE A 86 23.14 6.63 8.32
N PHE A 87 21.93 6.87 8.85
CA PHE A 87 20.96 7.79 8.21
C PHE A 87 21.50 9.22 8.15
N ILE A 88 22.12 9.73 9.21
CA ILE A 88 22.75 11.07 9.21
C ILE A 88 23.87 11.14 8.15
N GLY A 89 24.75 10.15 8.11
CA GLY A 89 25.84 10.08 7.12
C GLY A 89 25.32 10.07 5.68
N LEU A 90 24.28 9.29 5.43
CA LEU A 90 23.64 9.19 4.12
C LEU A 90 22.88 10.46 3.74
N PHE A 91 22.25 11.12 4.71
CA PHE A 91 21.64 12.43 4.53
C PHE A 91 22.65 13.49 4.12
N LEU A 92 23.80 13.57 4.81
CA LEU A 92 24.89 14.50 4.47
C LEU A 92 25.46 14.22 3.07
N TRP A 93 25.49 12.94 2.67
CA TRP A 93 25.97 12.54 1.35
C TRP A 93 25.00 12.91 0.23
N THR A 94 23.71 12.60 0.38
CA THR A 94 22.72 12.76 -0.69
C THR A 94 22.13 14.16 -0.78
N ARG A 95 22.34 15.00 0.24
CA ARG A 95 21.76 16.34 0.40
C ARG A 95 20.22 16.40 0.24
N SER A 96 19.55 15.24 0.34
CA SER A 96 18.11 15.11 0.20
C SER A 96 17.49 14.78 1.57
N PHE A 97 16.95 15.79 2.24
CA PHE A 97 16.25 15.61 3.51
C PHE A 97 14.75 15.64 3.28
N THR A 98 14.06 14.61 3.77
CA THR A 98 12.61 14.60 3.92
C THR A 98 12.27 14.28 5.36
N ILE A 99 11.14 14.78 5.85
CA ILE A 99 10.64 14.43 7.19
C ILE A 99 10.42 12.91 7.28
N GLN A 100 10.08 12.27 6.16
CA GLN A 100 9.95 10.81 6.07
C GLN A 100 11.26 10.10 6.40
N ASN A 101 12.39 10.57 5.87
CA ASN A 101 13.72 10.02 6.18
C ASN A 101 14.06 10.15 7.68
N LEU A 102 13.65 11.27 8.30
CA LEU A 102 13.81 11.46 9.74
C LEU A 102 12.96 10.44 10.53
N TYR A 103 11.71 10.21 10.12
CA TYR A 103 10.86 9.17 10.73
C TYR A 103 11.47 7.78 10.58
N ASP A 104 11.99 7.45 9.41
CA ASP A 104 12.63 6.16 9.13
C ASP A 104 13.87 5.95 10.01
N ALA A 105 14.61 7.02 10.29
CA ALA A 105 15.78 6.99 11.16
C ALA A 105 15.42 6.88 12.65
N VAL A 106 14.45 7.68 13.10
CA VAL A 106 14.08 7.82 14.53
C VAL A 106 13.13 6.72 15.00
N LEU A 107 12.28 6.21 14.11
CA LEU A 107 11.27 5.18 14.43
C LEU A 107 11.44 3.90 13.56
N PRO A 108 12.63 3.27 13.52
CA PRO A 108 12.90 2.15 12.63
C PRO A 108 11.98 0.94 12.88
N ILE A 109 11.48 0.80 14.10
CA ILE A 109 10.55 -0.29 14.47
C ILE A 109 9.22 -0.11 13.78
N THR A 110 8.63 1.07 13.91
CA THR A 110 7.28 1.35 13.42
C THR A 110 7.25 1.57 11.91
N ARG A 111 8.37 2.02 11.36
CA ARG A 111 8.52 2.28 9.91
C ARG A 111 9.00 1.05 9.12
N ASN A 112 9.20 -0.07 9.80
CA ASN A 112 9.68 -1.31 9.18
C ASN A 112 11.00 -1.14 8.38
N THR A 113 11.84 -0.20 8.79
CA THR A 113 13.13 0.02 8.12
C THR A 113 14.18 -1.03 8.49
N CYS A 114 13.97 -1.72 9.62
CA CYS A 114 14.84 -2.81 10.11
C CYS A 114 14.01 -4.02 10.59
N PRO A 115 13.15 -4.61 9.73
CA PRO A 115 12.16 -5.61 10.16
C PRO A 115 12.79 -6.88 10.73
N ILE A 116 13.85 -7.38 10.12
CA ILE A 116 14.53 -8.60 10.57
C ILE A 116 15.17 -8.41 11.95
N VAL A 117 15.78 -7.26 12.19
CA VAL A 117 16.37 -6.92 13.51
C VAL A 117 15.29 -6.86 14.57
N LEU A 118 14.16 -6.23 14.27
CA LEU A 118 13.02 -6.16 15.18
C LEU A 118 12.52 -7.56 15.57
N GLY A 119 12.27 -8.43 14.58
CA GLY A 119 11.81 -9.79 14.81
C GLY A 119 12.80 -10.61 15.65
N ALA A 120 14.08 -10.52 15.34
CA ALA A 120 15.13 -11.21 16.07
C ALA A 120 15.22 -10.75 17.53
N ILE A 121 15.23 -9.44 17.79
CA ILE A 121 15.30 -8.88 19.14
C ILE A 121 14.04 -9.21 19.93
N SER A 122 12.86 -9.10 19.33
CA SER A 122 11.60 -9.44 19.99
C SER A 122 11.58 -10.89 20.47
N ALA A 123 12.03 -11.84 19.64
CA ALA A 123 12.15 -13.24 20.01
C ALA A 123 13.17 -13.46 21.14
N LEU A 124 14.31 -12.77 21.09
CA LEU A 124 15.36 -12.90 22.11
C LEU A 124 14.97 -12.28 23.45
N LEU A 125 14.20 -11.19 23.48
CA LEU A 125 13.70 -10.56 24.72
C LEU A 125 12.79 -11.49 25.52
N ILE A 126 12.00 -12.31 24.84
CA ILE A 126 11.08 -13.26 25.47
C ILE A 126 11.62 -14.69 25.49
N LYS A 127 12.92 -14.87 25.13
CA LYS A 127 13.57 -16.19 24.98
C LYS A 127 13.34 -17.10 26.19
N ASP A 128 13.53 -16.62 27.40
CA ASP A 128 13.39 -17.44 28.60
C ASP A 128 11.95 -17.90 28.84
N LYS A 129 10.98 -17.01 28.56
CA LYS A 129 9.55 -17.37 28.62
C LYS A 129 9.20 -18.39 27.55
N LEU A 130 9.66 -18.18 26.30
CA LEU A 130 9.45 -19.10 25.18
C LEU A 130 10.12 -20.44 25.46
N LYS A 131 11.34 -20.46 25.99
CA LYS A 131 12.07 -21.66 26.37
C LYS A 131 11.28 -22.51 27.35
N ASN A 132 10.73 -21.87 28.41
CA ASN A 132 9.90 -22.53 29.39
C ASN A 132 8.55 -23.01 28.82
N TRP A 133 7.96 -22.27 27.91
CA TRP A 133 6.72 -22.64 27.23
C TRP A 133 6.94 -23.85 26.31
N PHE A 134 8.00 -23.82 25.49
CA PHE A 134 8.33 -24.92 24.57
C PHE A 134 8.67 -26.23 25.30
N LYS A 135 9.20 -26.18 26.50
CA LYS A 135 9.45 -27.39 27.33
C LYS A 135 8.17 -28.16 27.69
N LYS A 136 7.01 -27.50 27.67
CA LYS A 136 5.71 -28.13 27.98
C LYS A 136 5.20 -29.02 26.86
N TYR A 137 5.69 -28.86 25.62
CA TYR A 137 5.22 -29.58 24.44
C TYR A 137 6.31 -30.47 23.85
N LYS A 138 5.90 -31.57 23.20
CA LYS A 138 6.83 -32.41 22.45
C LYS A 138 7.41 -31.59 21.27
N CYS A 139 8.71 -31.69 21.06
CA CYS A 139 9.42 -30.97 20.01
C CYS A 139 8.82 -31.25 18.61
N SER A 140 8.37 -32.50 18.38
CA SER A 140 7.71 -32.89 17.12
C SER A 140 6.42 -32.09 16.84
N VAL A 141 5.60 -31.80 17.86
CA VAL A 141 4.36 -31.04 17.71
C VAL A 141 4.68 -29.57 17.34
N ILE A 142 5.70 -29.01 17.96
CA ILE A 142 6.16 -27.65 17.67
C ILE A 142 6.69 -27.58 16.23
N LEU A 143 7.52 -28.52 15.82
CA LEU A 143 8.06 -28.56 14.45
C LEU A 143 6.96 -28.79 13.40
N CYS A 144 5.93 -29.59 13.70
CA CYS A 144 4.76 -29.70 12.82
C CYS A 144 4.03 -28.35 12.68
N GLY A 145 3.88 -27.58 13.76
CA GLY A 145 3.31 -26.24 13.70
C GLY A 145 4.11 -25.29 12.76
N TYR A 146 5.44 -25.28 12.89
CA TYR A 146 6.31 -24.53 11.99
C TYR A 146 6.20 -25.02 10.54
N ALA A 147 6.16 -26.34 10.32
CA ALA A 147 5.99 -26.89 8.99
C ALA A 147 4.68 -26.43 8.33
N ILE A 148 3.57 -26.38 9.07
CA ILE A 148 2.28 -25.87 8.57
C ILE A 148 2.40 -24.37 8.21
N VAL A 149 2.98 -23.56 9.09
CA VAL A 149 3.10 -22.10 8.87
C VAL A 149 3.91 -21.77 7.61
N PHE A 150 4.96 -22.54 7.31
CA PHE A 150 5.78 -22.32 6.11
C PHE A 150 5.30 -23.09 4.87
N ALA A 151 4.59 -24.21 5.06
CA ALA A 151 4.09 -25.00 3.93
C ALA A 151 2.85 -24.35 3.28
N LEU A 152 1.89 -23.85 4.06
CA LEU A 152 0.66 -23.32 3.50
C LEU A 152 0.89 -22.14 2.53
N PRO A 153 1.68 -21.11 2.84
CA PRO A 153 1.99 -20.06 1.86
C PRO A 153 2.72 -20.58 0.63
N SER A 154 3.64 -21.54 0.81
CA SER A 154 4.36 -22.15 -0.31
C SER A 154 3.45 -22.96 -1.23
N ILE A 155 2.46 -23.70 -0.68
CA ILE A 155 1.52 -24.54 -1.44
C ILE A 155 0.47 -23.69 -2.17
N PHE A 156 -0.12 -22.72 -1.48
CA PHE A 156 -1.21 -21.90 -2.04
C PHE A 156 -0.74 -20.65 -2.79
N ASN A 157 0.53 -20.34 -2.77
CA ASN A 157 1.11 -19.10 -3.33
C ASN A 157 0.39 -17.83 -2.84
N LYS A 158 -0.02 -17.84 -1.57
CA LYS A 158 -0.70 -16.73 -0.89
C LYS A 158 -0.04 -16.46 0.45
N ASP A 159 0.11 -15.19 0.79
CA ASP A 159 0.64 -14.77 2.10
C ASP A 159 -0.43 -14.87 3.19
N ILE A 160 -0.72 -16.10 3.65
CA ILE A 160 -1.78 -16.38 4.62
C ILE A 160 -1.45 -15.83 6.01
N PHE A 161 -0.15 -15.79 6.37
CA PHE A 161 0.30 -15.43 7.71
C PHE A 161 1.04 -14.10 7.79
N GLY A 162 1.08 -13.32 6.71
CA GLY A 162 1.82 -12.06 6.64
C GLY A 162 3.34 -12.24 6.71
N ILE A 163 3.85 -13.42 6.31
CA ILE A 163 5.28 -13.70 6.32
C ILE A 163 5.98 -13.28 5.02
N GLY A 164 5.21 -12.92 3.98
CA GLY A 164 5.69 -12.43 2.70
C GLY A 164 6.86 -13.22 2.12
N ASN A 165 7.80 -12.53 1.48
CA ASN A 165 9.02 -13.13 0.92
C ASN A 165 10.14 -13.34 1.96
N GLY A 166 9.85 -13.07 3.25
CA GLY A 166 10.77 -13.36 4.35
C GLY A 166 11.56 -12.17 4.89
N ASN A 167 11.56 -11.03 4.20
CA ASN A 167 12.22 -9.83 4.71
C ASN A 167 11.28 -9.03 5.63
N ASN A 168 10.77 -9.67 6.68
CA ASN A 168 9.89 -9.04 7.65
C ASN A 168 10.14 -9.52 9.10
N ALA A 169 9.56 -8.80 10.05
CA ALA A 169 9.76 -9.07 11.48
C ALA A 169 9.16 -10.42 11.92
N ILE A 170 8.06 -10.85 11.32
CA ILE A 170 7.37 -12.11 11.69
C ILE A 170 8.23 -13.30 11.29
N THR A 171 8.76 -13.31 10.08
CA THR A 171 9.64 -14.39 9.60
C THR A 171 10.90 -14.48 10.45
N ALA A 172 11.54 -13.35 10.73
CA ALA A 172 12.73 -13.33 11.60
C ALA A 172 12.39 -13.80 13.02
N PHE A 173 11.26 -13.39 13.59
CA PHE A 173 10.77 -13.87 14.86
C PHE A 173 10.59 -15.39 14.86
N LEU A 174 9.91 -15.93 13.85
CA LEU A 174 9.66 -17.37 13.73
C LEU A 174 10.96 -18.18 13.59
N LEU A 175 11.89 -17.76 12.75
CA LEU A 175 13.16 -18.49 12.57
C LEU A 175 14.07 -18.41 13.79
N VAL A 176 14.11 -17.27 14.49
CA VAL A 176 14.84 -17.13 15.74
C VAL A 176 14.19 -17.98 16.84
N THR A 177 12.86 -18.02 16.94
CA THR A 177 12.15 -18.89 17.90
C THR A 177 12.36 -20.36 17.60
N LEU A 178 12.48 -20.75 16.35
CA LEU A 178 12.87 -22.10 15.96
C LEU A 178 14.27 -22.46 16.50
N GLY A 179 15.23 -21.54 16.44
CA GLY A 179 16.54 -21.68 17.08
C GLY A 179 16.45 -21.84 18.62
N ILE A 180 15.51 -21.12 19.25
CA ILE A 180 15.24 -21.26 20.70
C ILE A 180 14.68 -22.65 21.02
N VAL A 181 13.81 -23.21 20.18
CA VAL A 181 13.31 -24.57 20.31
C VAL A 181 14.47 -25.56 20.31
N PHE A 182 15.38 -25.45 19.33
CA PHE A 182 16.57 -26.31 19.27
C PHE A 182 17.52 -26.14 20.44
N SER A 183 17.54 -25.01 21.14
CA SER A 183 18.33 -24.82 22.34
C SER A 183 17.82 -25.64 23.55
N ASN A 184 16.61 -26.22 23.48
CA ASN A 184 16.04 -27.12 24.47
C ASN A 184 16.33 -28.60 24.17
N VAL A 185 16.85 -28.89 22.99
CA VAL A 185 17.16 -30.25 22.54
C VAL A 185 18.67 -30.39 22.48
N GLU A 186 19.20 -31.46 23.04
CA GLU A 186 20.61 -31.80 22.90
C GLU A 186 20.83 -32.32 21.44
N VAL A 187 21.00 -31.37 20.52
CA VAL A 187 21.14 -31.65 19.06
C VAL A 187 22.31 -32.59 18.80
N ASP A 188 23.35 -32.52 19.63
CA ASP A 188 24.56 -33.36 19.53
C ASP A 188 24.27 -34.84 19.82
N LYS A 189 23.20 -35.13 20.59
CA LYS A 189 22.82 -36.49 21.00
C LYS A 189 21.68 -37.08 20.17
N LEU A 190 21.13 -36.33 19.19
CA LEU A 190 20.11 -36.84 18.31
C LEU A 190 20.63 -38.05 17.51
N HIS A 191 20.08 -39.23 17.75
CA HIS A 191 20.40 -40.43 16.97
C HIS A 191 19.85 -40.23 15.56
N ILE A 192 20.74 -40.12 14.56
CA ILE A 192 20.33 -40.03 13.14
C ILE A 192 20.65 -41.36 12.48
N ASP A 193 19.62 -42.17 12.30
CA ASP A 193 19.71 -43.43 11.57
C ASP A 193 20.00 -43.16 10.08
N LYS A 194 20.55 -44.19 9.39
CA LYS A 194 20.77 -44.11 7.94
C LYS A 194 19.50 -43.66 7.17
N LYS A 195 18.30 -44.06 7.63
CA LYS A 195 17.01 -43.65 7.05
C LYS A 195 16.80 -42.14 7.13
N VAL A 196 17.14 -41.53 8.24
CA VAL A 196 17.04 -40.05 8.45
C VAL A 196 18.01 -39.32 7.53
N ILE A 197 19.23 -39.83 7.33
CA ILE A 197 20.21 -39.25 6.41
C ILE A 197 19.68 -39.28 4.97
N ILE A 198 19.07 -40.38 4.57
CA ILE A 198 18.46 -40.53 3.22
C ILE A 198 17.32 -39.54 3.06
N ILE A 199 16.39 -39.41 4.03
CA ILE A 199 15.29 -38.45 3.98
C ILE A 199 15.80 -36.98 3.91
N LEU A 200 16.82 -36.66 4.70
CA LEU A 200 17.45 -35.33 4.67
C LEU A 200 18.10 -35.04 3.31
N SER A 201 18.82 -36.03 2.75
CA SER A 201 19.44 -35.92 1.43
C SER A 201 18.41 -35.73 0.32
N MET A 202 17.31 -36.49 0.39
CA MET A 202 16.16 -36.31 -0.53
C MET A 202 15.53 -34.92 -0.40
N GLY A 203 15.38 -34.41 0.81
CA GLY A 203 14.88 -33.05 1.05
C GLY A 203 15.79 -31.95 0.44
N VAL A 204 17.10 -32.11 0.56
CA VAL A 204 18.08 -31.20 -0.07
C VAL A 204 17.99 -31.28 -1.59
N MET A 205 17.95 -32.49 -2.15
CA MET A 205 17.79 -32.69 -3.60
C MET A 205 16.48 -32.08 -4.12
N LEU A 206 15.38 -32.29 -3.42
CA LEU A 206 14.09 -31.71 -3.77
C LEU A 206 14.13 -30.18 -3.75
N ASN A 207 14.74 -29.57 -2.73
CA ASN A 207 14.90 -28.12 -2.68
C ASN A 207 15.69 -27.58 -3.88
N ILE A 208 16.79 -28.25 -4.25
CA ILE A 208 17.61 -27.87 -5.41
C ILE A 208 16.80 -28.00 -6.71
N ILE A 209 16.04 -29.11 -6.86
CA ILE A 209 15.19 -29.33 -8.03
C ILE A 209 14.11 -28.25 -8.12
N LEU A 210 13.42 -27.94 -7.03
CA LEU A 210 12.40 -26.90 -7.00
C LEU A 210 12.99 -25.51 -7.30
N ALA A 211 14.15 -25.17 -6.71
CA ALA A 211 14.82 -23.92 -6.97
C ALA A 211 15.20 -23.75 -8.46
N PHE A 212 15.59 -24.86 -9.09
CA PHE A 212 16.02 -24.87 -10.48
C PHE A 212 14.84 -24.86 -11.46
N SER A 213 13.79 -25.62 -11.19
CA SER A 213 12.67 -25.86 -12.12
C SER A 213 11.59 -24.77 -12.06
N MET A 214 11.34 -24.15 -10.88
CA MET A 214 10.21 -23.23 -10.70
C MET A 214 10.25 -21.98 -11.59
N PRO A 215 11.38 -21.30 -11.83
CA PRO A 215 11.41 -20.20 -12.78
C PRO A 215 11.00 -20.61 -14.20
N PHE A 216 11.40 -21.81 -14.64
CA PHE A 216 11.03 -22.36 -15.94
C PHE A 216 9.56 -22.75 -16.00
N ILE A 217 9.05 -23.40 -14.94
CA ILE A 217 7.64 -23.80 -14.83
C ILE A 217 6.73 -22.56 -14.81
N SER A 218 7.08 -21.52 -14.02
CA SER A 218 6.35 -20.26 -13.96
C SER A 218 6.24 -19.62 -15.34
N TRP A 219 7.36 -19.51 -16.04
CA TRP A 219 7.38 -18.98 -17.39
C TRP A 219 6.54 -19.79 -18.38
N ARG A 220 6.62 -21.14 -18.32
CA ARG A 220 5.91 -22.02 -19.24
C ARG A 220 4.39 -22.01 -19.02
N ILE A 221 3.93 -21.90 -17.77
CA ILE A 221 2.50 -21.98 -17.41
C ILE A 221 1.83 -20.62 -17.44
N HIS A 222 2.50 -19.57 -16.94
CA HIS A 222 1.88 -18.25 -16.74
C HIS A 222 2.41 -17.18 -17.69
N GLY A 223 3.44 -17.45 -18.48
CA GLY A 223 4.11 -16.45 -19.33
C GLY A 223 4.91 -15.41 -18.54
N ASP A 224 4.98 -15.53 -17.21
CA ASP A 224 5.66 -14.61 -16.32
C ASP A 224 6.43 -15.34 -15.21
N PHE A 225 7.09 -14.57 -14.32
CA PHE A 225 7.80 -15.12 -13.17
C PHE A 225 7.02 -14.97 -11.84
N SER A 226 5.70 -14.81 -11.88
CA SER A 226 4.87 -14.59 -10.70
C SER A 226 4.99 -15.70 -9.65
N THR A 227 5.16 -16.94 -10.09
CA THR A 227 5.30 -18.12 -9.20
C THR A 227 6.74 -18.64 -9.10
N ALA A 228 7.72 -18.00 -9.78
CA ALA A 228 9.11 -18.45 -9.83
C ALA A 228 9.78 -18.50 -8.45
N TYR A 229 9.38 -17.62 -7.54
CA TYR A 229 9.95 -17.51 -6.19
C TYR A 229 9.31 -18.43 -5.16
N ARG A 230 8.20 -19.12 -5.50
CA ARG A 230 7.37 -19.87 -4.58
C ARG A 230 8.14 -20.80 -3.63
N PHE A 231 9.23 -21.42 -4.13
CA PHE A 231 10.09 -22.31 -3.35
C PHE A 231 11.50 -21.77 -3.14
N ASN A 232 11.76 -20.52 -3.53
CA ASN A 232 13.08 -19.89 -3.47
C ASN A 232 13.19 -18.78 -2.41
N VAL A 233 12.09 -18.36 -1.79
CA VAL A 233 12.10 -17.31 -0.78
C VAL A 233 12.38 -17.88 0.62
N LEU A 234 12.83 -17.02 1.53
CA LEU A 234 13.18 -17.39 2.90
C LEU A 234 12.03 -18.08 3.66
N THR A 235 10.77 -17.76 3.31
CA THR A 235 9.56 -18.33 3.89
C THR A 235 9.11 -19.65 3.27
N SER A 236 9.79 -20.13 2.22
CA SER A 236 9.41 -21.40 1.61
C SER A 236 9.81 -22.58 2.50
N ILE A 237 8.92 -23.55 2.58
CA ILE A 237 9.12 -24.75 3.39
C ILE A 237 10.41 -25.51 3.01
N SER A 238 10.75 -25.55 1.73
CA SER A 238 11.98 -26.19 1.23
C SER A 238 13.24 -25.49 1.73
N VAL A 239 13.26 -24.14 1.72
CA VAL A 239 14.38 -23.31 2.20
C VAL A 239 14.53 -23.43 3.71
N VAL A 240 13.42 -23.35 4.45
CA VAL A 240 13.42 -23.50 5.92
C VAL A 240 13.88 -24.90 6.34
N ALA A 241 13.37 -25.94 5.67
CA ALA A 241 13.79 -27.31 5.93
C ALA A 241 15.30 -27.50 5.69
N MET A 242 15.81 -27.00 4.55
CA MET A 242 17.24 -27.05 4.24
C MET A 242 18.09 -26.26 5.26
N SER A 243 17.59 -25.11 5.72
CA SER A 243 18.27 -24.31 6.77
C SER A 243 18.37 -25.09 8.08
N VAL A 244 17.31 -25.79 8.46
CA VAL A 244 17.30 -26.67 9.65
C VAL A 244 18.29 -27.82 9.49
N VAL A 245 18.32 -28.47 8.31
CA VAL A 245 19.26 -29.57 8.02
C VAL A 245 20.70 -29.10 8.15
N ILE A 246 21.06 -27.98 7.50
CA ILE A 246 22.42 -27.44 7.56
C ILE A 246 22.78 -27.05 9.00
N PHE A 247 21.84 -26.45 9.75
CA PHE A 247 22.05 -26.14 11.16
C PHE A 247 22.37 -27.39 11.99
N ILE A 248 21.57 -28.46 11.86
CA ILE A 248 21.77 -29.72 12.59
C ILE A 248 23.11 -30.38 12.21
N VAL A 249 23.44 -30.45 10.93
CA VAL A 249 24.71 -31.00 10.43
C VAL A 249 25.90 -30.15 10.95
N GLY A 250 25.81 -28.84 10.91
CA GLY A 250 26.85 -27.92 11.43
C GLY A 250 27.10 -28.10 12.93
N GLN A 251 26.05 -28.32 13.72
CA GLN A 251 26.21 -28.61 15.16
C GLN A 251 26.90 -29.95 15.38
N ARG A 252 26.54 -30.97 14.63
CA ARG A 252 27.17 -32.33 14.74
C ARG A 252 28.65 -32.34 14.35
N LEU A 253 29.00 -31.64 13.28
CA LEU A 253 30.39 -31.52 12.84
C LEU A 253 31.24 -30.68 13.83
N LYS A 254 30.62 -30.25 14.95
CA LYS A 254 31.26 -29.39 15.95
C LYS A 254 31.91 -28.16 15.34
N LEU A 255 31.33 -27.65 14.25
CA LEU A 255 31.72 -26.39 13.68
C LEU A 255 31.38 -25.29 14.66
N ASN A 256 32.33 -24.98 15.58
CA ASN A 256 32.20 -23.96 16.64
C ASN A 256 32.18 -22.53 16.04
N ILE A 257 31.30 -22.27 15.11
CA ILE A 257 31.08 -20.93 14.54
C ILE A 257 30.33 -20.14 15.61
N LYS A 258 31.08 -19.38 16.42
CA LYS A 258 30.51 -18.41 17.37
C LYS A 258 30.40 -17.07 16.67
N ILE A 259 29.20 -16.67 16.32
CA ILE A 259 28.94 -15.32 15.78
C ILE A 259 28.90 -14.36 16.97
N PRO A 260 29.79 -13.35 17.04
CA PRO A 260 29.70 -12.31 18.06
C PRO A 260 28.34 -11.60 18.01
N GLU A 261 27.71 -11.39 19.15
CA GLU A 261 26.33 -10.88 19.26
C GLU A 261 26.14 -9.57 18.46
N TYR A 262 27.06 -8.61 18.61
CA TYR A 262 26.99 -7.35 17.86
C TYR A 262 27.15 -7.53 16.36
N THR A 263 28.10 -8.37 15.92
CA THR A 263 28.32 -8.65 14.50
C THR A 263 27.08 -9.29 13.88
N GLY A 264 26.46 -10.27 14.55
CA GLY A 264 25.25 -10.92 14.06
C GLY A 264 24.08 -9.94 13.90
N LEU A 265 23.85 -9.07 14.88
CA LEU A 265 22.78 -8.08 14.83
C LEU A 265 23.06 -6.97 13.81
N LEU A 266 24.34 -6.56 13.64
CA LEU A 266 24.71 -5.56 12.63
C LEU A 266 24.61 -6.10 11.19
N VAL A 267 24.86 -7.39 10.98
CA VAL A 267 24.60 -8.05 9.69
C VAL A 267 23.12 -7.94 9.34
N LEU A 268 22.24 -8.24 10.30
CA LEU A 268 20.80 -8.12 10.08
C LEU A 268 20.37 -6.67 9.84
N LEU A 269 20.97 -5.70 10.55
CA LEU A 269 20.73 -4.28 10.36
C LEU A 269 21.12 -3.83 8.93
N ALA A 270 22.31 -4.21 8.47
CA ALA A 270 22.82 -3.79 7.17
C ALA A 270 21.91 -4.22 5.99
N TYR A 271 21.14 -5.28 6.18
CA TYR A 271 20.29 -5.86 5.12
C TYR A 271 18.82 -5.66 5.28
N SER A 272 18.34 -5.45 6.49
CA SER A 272 16.95 -5.07 6.70
C SER A 272 16.73 -3.58 6.48
N ASN A 273 17.79 -2.77 6.45
CA ASN A 273 17.69 -1.35 6.16
C ASN A 273 17.52 -1.13 4.64
N ASN A 274 16.29 -0.87 4.22
CA ASN A 274 15.93 -0.70 2.81
C ASN A 274 16.78 0.36 2.10
N PHE A 275 17.20 1.41 2.79
CA PHE A 275 18.01 2.46 2.21
C PHE A 275 19.45 1.98 1.88
N ILE A 276 20.07 1.23 2.81
CA ILE A 276 21.43 0.65 2.57
C ILE A 276 21.34 -0.33 1.42
N VAL A 277 20.31 -1.17 1.40
CA VAL A 277 20.08 -2.17 0.37
C VAL A 277 19.90 -1.51 -0.99
N GLU A 278 19.03 -0.52 -1.10
CA GLU A 278 18.80 0.21 -2.35
C GLU A 278 20.07 0.82 -2.92
N LYS A 279 20.83 1.55 -2.09
CA LYS A 279 22.11 2.16 -2.53
C LYS A 279 23.19 1.13 -2.87
N THR A 280 23.14 -0.05 -2.24
CA THR A 280 24.12 -1.11 -2.50
C THR A 280 23.81 -1.88 -3.78
N VAL A 281 22.52 -2.12 -4.07
CA VAL A 281 22.06 -2.91 -5.22
C VAL A 281 21.92 -2.05 -6.48
N ASN A 282 21.52 -0.78 -6.36
CA ASN A 282 21.30 0.10 -7.51
C ASN A 282 22.48 0.13 -8.48
N GLY A 283 22.19 -0.16 -9.76
CA GLY A 283 23.16 -0.21 -10.85
C GLY A 283 24.04 -1.47 -10.89
N SER A 284 23.79 -2.49 -10.05
CA SER A 284 24.63 -3.68 -9.98
C SER A 284 23.90 -4.92 -10.47
N THR A 285 24.03 -5.25 -11.74
CA THR A 285 23.56 -6.51 -12.33
C THR A 285 24.63 -7.62 -12.34
N SER A 286 25.86 -7.29 -12.01
CA SER A 286 26.99 -8.24 -12.03
C SER A 286 27.21 -8.88 -10.66
N LEU A 287 27.21 -10.22 -10.61
CA LEU A 287 27.51 -10.99 -9.40
C LEU A 287 28.88 -10.67 -8.79
N LYS A 288 29.88 -10.36 -9.66
CA LYS A 288 31.22 -9.96 -9.20
C LYS A 288 31.17 -8.65 -8.41
N VAL A 289 30.40 -7.67 -8.88
CA VAL A 289 30.24 -6.37 -8.20
C VAL A 289 29.49 -6.56 -6.87
N LEU A 290 28.46 -7.40 -6.84
CA LEU A 290 27.74 -7.71 -5.60
C LEU A 290 28.66 -8.40 -4.57
N LEU A 291 29.51 -9.33 -5.00
CA LEU A 291 30.48 -9.98 -4.12
C LEU A 291 31.50 -8.97 -3.56
N PHE A 292 32.02 -8.08 -4.39
CA PHE A 292 32.96 -7.02 -3.96
C PHE A 292 32.30 -6.09 -2.94
N LYS A 293 31.08 -5.62 -3.20
CA LYS A 293 30.30 -4.80 -2.26
C LYS A 293 30.06 -5.53 -0.94
N SER A 294 29.74 -6.83 -0.98
CA SER A 294 29.52 -7.63 0.24
C SER A 294 30.80 -7.76 1.08
N CYS A 295 31.96 -7.87 0.45
CA CYS A 295 33.25 -7.85 1.16
C CYS A 295 33.47 -6.53 1.90
N ILE A 296 33.21 -5.39 1.26
CA ILE A 296 33.35 -4.06 1.87
C ILE A 296 32.40 -3.92 3.06
N VAL A 297 31.12 -4.25 2.87
CA VAL A 297 30.10 -4.19 3.94
C VAL A 297 30.50 -5.09 5.11
N SER A 298 31.05 -6.28 4.82
CA SER A 298 31.48 -7.22 5.86
C SER A 298 32.64 -6.68 6.69
N ILE A 299 33.62 -6.01 6.06
CA ILE A 299 34.72 -5.34 6.77
C ILE A 299 34.15 -4.30 7.72
N ILE A 300 33.23 -3.46 7.24
CA ILE A 300 32.59 -2.42 8.07
C ILE A 300 31.83 -3.02 9.24
N VAL A 301 30.99 -4.04 8.98
CA VAL A 301 30.17 -4.71 10.01
C VAL A 301 31.04 -5.37 11.07
N VAL A 302 32.11 -6.09 10.67
CA VAL A 302 33.02 -6.75 11.61
C VAL A 302 33.79 -5.72 12.45
N ALA A 303 34.27 -4.63 11.83
CA ALA A 303 34.96 -3.55 12.50
C ALA A 303 34.05 -2.85 13.53
N LEU A 304 32.82 -2.50 13.12
CA LEU A 304 31.82 -1.90 14.02
C LEU A 304 31.43 -2.86 15.15
N GLY A 305 31.22 -4.14 14.85
CA GLY A 305 30.93 -5.16 15.86
C GLY A 305 32.03 -5.30 16.90
N TRP A 306 33.29 -5.26 16.47
CA TRP A 306 34.45 -5.27 17.36
C TRP A 306 34.54 -3.98 18.19
N LEU A 307 34.33 -2.80 17.59
CA LEU A 307 34.32 -1.52 18.29
C LEU A 307 33.23 -1.49 19.36
N LEU A 308 32.00 -1.86 19.03
CA LEU A 308 30.87 -1.92 19.97
C LEU A 308 31.13 -2.91 21.10
N SER A 309 31.78 -4.05 20.82
CA SER A 309 32.14 -5.02 21.85
C SER A 309 33.20 -4.49 22.82
N LYS A 310 34.10 -3.61 22.36
CA LYS A 310 35.08 -2.92 23.23
C LYS A 310 34.40 -1.85 24.08
N ILE A 311 33.50 -1.07 23.51
CA ILE A 311 32.72 -0.04 24.24
C ILE A 311 31.91 -0.73 25.35
N ASP A 312 31.17 -1.79 25.04
CA ASP A 312 30.36 -2.54 26.02
C ASP A 312 31.21 -3.13 27.16
N LYS A 313 32.44 -3.60 26.87
CA LYS A 313 33.37 -4.08 27.91
C LYS A 313 33.91 -2.94 28.76
N LYS A 314 34.18 -1.78 28.21
CA LYS A 314 34.67 -0.61 28.92
C LYS A 314 33.56 -0.05 29.82
N ASP A 315 32.34 0.01 29.32
CA ASP A 315 31.15 0.38 30.09
C ASP A 315 30.87 -0.60 31.22
N LEU A 316 31.06 -1.91 31.01
CA LEU A 316 30.90 -2.94 32.05
C LEU A 316 31.98 -2.81 33.13
N ALA A 317 33.19 -2.38 32.76
CA ALA A 317 34.27 -2.07 33.70
C ALA A 317 33.98 -0.79 34.50
N LEU A 318 33.45 0.22 33.82
CA LEU A 318 33.00 1.49 34.43
C LEU A 318 31.77 1.27 35.32
N GLU A 319 30.79 0.50 34.86
CA GLU A 319 29.65 0.05 35.68
C GLU A 319 30.12 -0.71 36.94
N LYS A 320 31.11 -1.60 36.83
CA LYS A 320 31.66 -2.29 37.98
C LYS A 320 32.40 -1.36 38.94
N SER A 321 33.06 -0.32 38.44
CA SER A 321 33.71 0.70 39.26
C SER A 321 32.74 1.71 39.89
N LEU A 322 31.61 1.98 39.19
CA LEU A 322 30.53 2.85 39.68
C LEU A 322 29.43 2.08 40.42
N LEU A 323 29.30 0.76 40.22
CA LEU A 323 28.28 -0.13 40.79
C LEU A 323 28.48 -0.43 42.29
N LEU A 324 29.36 0.30 43.00
CA LEU A 324 29.22 0.34 44.45
C LEU A 324 27.96 1.09 44.91
N ASP A 325 27.27 1.91 44.02
CA ASP A 325 26.08 2.67 44.45
C ASP A 325 24.89 2.77 43.44
N ASP A 326 25.06 2.50 42.16
CA ASP A 326 24.08 2.95 41.13
C ASP A 326 23.10 1.89 40.57
N SER A 327 23.23 0.61 40.94
CA SER A 327 22.17 -0.38 40.59
C SER A 327 20.84 -0.10 41.32
N LYS A 328 20.91 0.74 42.38
CA LYS A 328 19.73 1.27 43.08
C LYS A 328 19.07 2.44 42.32
N SER A 329 19.80 3.23 41.48
CA SER A 329 19.28 4.48 40.93
C SER A 329 18.40 4.27 39.68
N ILE A 330 18.78 3.41 38.73
CA ILE A 330 17.97 3.14 37.54
C ILE A 330 16.71 2.33 37.88
N ASN A 331 16.86 1.33 38.78
CA ASN A 331 15.72 0.61 39.31
C ASN A 331 14.86 1.47 40.26
N ALA A 332 15.46 2.43 40.98
CA ALA A 332 14.74 3.38 41.81
C ALA A 332 14.02 4.43 40.93
N CYS A 333 14.65 4.93 39.87
CA CYS A 333 14.01 5.83 38.88
C CYS A 333 12.89 5.12 38.13
N ALA A 334 13.07 3.89 37.67
CA ALA A 334 12.02 3.09 37.06
C ALA A 334 10.91 2.73 38.07
N ARG A 335 11.24 2.50 39.33
CA ARG A 335 10.25 2.26 40.41
C ARG A 335 9.53 3.53 40.84
N SER A 336 10.16 4.71 40.77
CA SER A 336 9.51 5.98 41.08
C SER A 336 8.66 6.50 39.89
N LEU A 337 9.09 6.29 38.66
CA LEU A 337 8.33 6.63 37.46
C LEU A 337 7.09 5.74 37.24
N LYS A 338 7.18 4.45 37.60
CA LYS A 338 6.08 3.51 37.43
C LYS A 338 4.80 3.93 38.16
N PRO A 339 4.79 4.29 39.46
CA PRO A 339 3.57 4.74 40.15
C PRO A 339 3.06 6.08 39.60
N TYR A 340 3.96 6.99 39.18
CA TYR A 340 3.57 8.26 38.55
C TYR A 340 2.91 8.05 37.19
N ILE A 341 3.48 7.20 36.34
CA ILE A 341 2.89 6.83 35.05
C ILE A 341 1.56 6.12 35.25
N VAL A 342 1.50 5.14 36.15
CA VAL A 342 0.25 4.40 36.45
C VAL A 342 -0.83 5.31 37.03
N ALA A 343 -0.47 6.23 37.93
CA ALA A 343 -1.41 7.23 38.48
C ALA A 343 -1.96 8.16 37.40
N ASN A 344 -1.09 8.66 36.48
CA ASN A 344 -1.52 9.49 35.38
C ASN A 344 -2.36 8.71 34.35
N ILE A 345 -2.00 7.46 34.03
CA ILE A 345 -2.83 6.61 33.16
C ILE A 345 -4.20 6.36 33.83
N LYS A 346 -4.28 6.09 35.13
CA LYS A 346 -5.56 5.97 35.84
C LYS A 346 -6.37 7.25 35.80
N LYS A 347 -5.73 8.42 35.97
CA LYS A 347 -6.37 9.73 35.92
C LYS A 347 -6.95 10.06 34.54
N TYR A 348 -6.20 9.76 33.46
CA TYR A 348 -6.54 10.07 32.08
C TYR A 348 -7.01 8.86 31.28
N ARG A 349 -7.39 7.76 31.93
CA ARG A 349 -7.71 6.47 31.28
C ARG A 349 -8.69 6.58 30.11
N PHE A 350 -9.73 7.38 30.25
CA PHE A 350 -10.73 7.53 29.19
C PHE A 350 -10.21 8.38 28.02
N SER A 351 -9.37 9.38 28.29
CA SER A 351 -8.72 10.15 27.20
C SER A 351 -7.71 9.30 26.45
N VAL A 352 -6.93 8.46 27.14
CA VAL A 352 -6.01 7.50 26.51
C VAL A 352 -6.79 6.47 25.70
N MET A 353 -7.87 5.92 26.28
CA MET A 353 -8.75 4.98 25.57
C MET A 353 -9.36 5.60 24.31
N ASN A 354 -9.77 6.88 24.38
CA ASN A 354 -10.24 7.61 23.20
C ASN A 354 -9.18 7.66 22.09
N ILE A 355 -7.93 7.99 22.41
CA ILE A 355 -6.84 8.04 21.43
C ILE A 355 -6.60 6.65 20.82
N ILE A 356 -6.61 5.60 21.62
CA ILE A 356 -6.43 4.21 21.15
C ILE A 356 -7.57 3.82 20.20
N ILE A 357 -8.82 4.13 20.54
CA ILE A 357 -9.97 3.82 19.67
C ILE A 357 -9.87 4.63 18.37
N LEU A 358 -9.50 5.91 18.41
CA LEU A 358 -9.30 6.72 17.21
C LEU A 358 -8.18 6.16 16.32
N TYR A 359 -7.11 5.63 16.93
CA TYR A 359 -6.06 4.95 16.19
C TYR A 359 -6.57 3.68 15.50
N ILE A 360 -7.41 2.90 16.18
CA ILE A 360 -8.05 1.70 15.60
C ILE A 360 -8.98 2.11 14.45
N LEU A 361 -9.80 3.15 14.62
CA LEU A 361 -10.68 3.66 13.57
C LEU A 361 -9.88 4.18 12.37
N ALA A 362 -8.76 4.88 12.62
CA ALA A 362 -7.86 5.29 11.57
C ALA A 362 -7.26 4.08 10.84
N TYR A 363 -6.85 3.04 11.57
CA TYR A 363 -6.35 1.80 10.97
C TYR A 363 -7.41 1.11 10.10
N MET A 364 -8.66 1.04 10.60
CA MET A 364 -9.79 0.50 9.81
C MET A 364 -10.08 1.33 8.56
N SER A 365 -9.86 2.66 8.60
CA SER A 365 -10.05 3.52 7.43
C SER A 365 -9.06 3.27 6.30
N PHE A 366 -7.91 2.65 6.55
CA PHE A 366 -7.00 2.19 5.51
C PHE A 366 -7.41 0.81 4.98
N ILE A 367 -7.73 -0.11 5.89
CA ILE A 367 -8.02 -1.51 5.55
C ILE A 367 -9.27 -1.60 4.67
N LEU A 368 -10.32 -0.89 5.05
CA LEU A 368 -11.61 -0.93 4.34
C LEU A 368 -11.58 -0.21 2.97
N MET A 369 -10.51 0.54 2.68
CA MET A 369 -10.29 1.12 1.35
C MET A 369 -9.68 0.10 0.34
N SER A 370 -9.47 -1.14 0.75
CA SER A 370 -8.98 -2.21 -0.11
C SER A 370 -9.98 -3.37 -0.11
N PRO A 371 -10.81 -3.52 -1.16
CA PRO A 371 -11.85 -4.57 -1.22
C PRO A 371 -11.30 -6.00 -1.16
N ASP A 372 -10.11 -6.22 -1.70
CA ASP A 372 -9.42 -7.51 -1.75
C ASP A 372 -8.33 -7.67 -0.67
N PHE A 373 -8.21 -6.70 0.25
CA PHE A 373 -7.19 -6.64 1.29
C PHE A 373 -5.74 -6.65 0.76
N SER A 374 -5.53 -6.34 -0.51
CA SER A 374 -4.20 -6.16 -1.08
C SER A 374 -3.66 -4.76 -0.81
N ALA A 375 -2.33 -4.63 -0.70
CA ALA A 375 -1.70 -3.32 -0.65
C ALA A 375 -1.67 -2.69 -2.05
N PRO A 376 -1.66 -1.35 -2.17
CA PRO A 376 -1.53 -0.70 -3.46
C PRO A 376 -0.25 -1.16 -4.16
N HIS A 377 -0.38 -1.48 -5.45
CA HIS A 377 0.71 -2.03 -6.27
C HIS A 377 1.88 -1.04 -6.38
N LEU A 378 2.85 -1.21 -5.49
CA LEU A 378 4.18 -0.61 -5.58
C LEU A 378 5.21 -1.69 -5.98
N GLY A 379 4.93 -2.44 -7.04
CA GLY A 379 5.74 -3.57 -7.48
C GLY A 379 5.06 -4.93 -7.25
N LYS A 380 5.66 -5.99 -7.76
CA LYS A 380 5.09 -7.34 -7.85
C LYS A 380 4.89 -8.08 -6.50
N ASP A 381 5.06 -7.44 -5.37
CA ASP A 381 4.88 -8.05 -4.06
C ASP A 381 3.45 -7.78 -3.56
N HIS A 382 2.62 -8.81 -3.58
CA HIS A 382 1.29 -8.81 -2.96
C HIS A 382 1.41 -8.69 -1.43
N THR A 383 1.71 -7.51 -0.95
CA THR A 383 1.70 -7.24 0.49
C THR A 383 0.26 -7.02 0.94
N ASN A 384 -0.11 -7.67 2.02
CA ASN A 384 -1.42 -7.48 2.64
C ASN A 384 -1.55 -6.03 3.16
N ILE A 385 -2.70 -5.39 2.97
CA ILE A 385 -2.99 -4.01 3.39
C ILE A 385 -2.77 -3.81 4.90
N PHE A 386 -3.02 -4.83 5.73
CA PHE A 386 -2.81 -4.75 7.18
C PHE A 386 -1.35 -4.45 7.53
N PHE A 387 -0.41 -5.22 6.96
CA PHE A 387 1.02 -5.03 7.20
C PHE A 387 1.54 -3.75 6.55
N TYR A 388 1.10 -3.46 5.33
CA TYR A 388 1.43 -2.24 4.62
C TYR A 388 1.06 -1.00 5.44
N THR A 389 -0.17 -0.91 5.94
CA THR A 389 -0.63 0.22 6.75
C THR A 389 0.15 0.34 8.05
N PHE A 390 0.33 -0.78 8.76
CA PHE A 390 0.95 -0.76 10.09
C PHE A 390 2.47 -0.49 10.03
N PHE A 391 3.19 -1.10 9.10
CA PHE A 391 4.66 -0.99 9.04
C PHE A 391 5.15 0.06 8.05
N VAL A 392 4.51 0.20 6.88
CA VAL A 392 4.98 1.11 5.84
C VAL A 392 4.33 2.50 5.97
N ARG A 393 3.03 2.56 6.22
CA ARG A 393 2.27 3.82 6.27
C ARG A 393 1.92 4.29 7.68
N GLN A 394 2.60 3.82 8.72
CA GLN A 394 2.27 4.16 10.10
C GLN A 394 2.30 5.68 10.39
N HIS A 395 3.17 6.44 9.76
CA HIS A 395 3.18 7.90 9.87
C HIS A 395 1.85 8.50 9.39
N MET A 396 1.30 8.01 8.26
CA MET A 396 0.00 8.44 7.75
C MET A 396 -1.16 7.97 8.66
N LEU A 397 -1.04 6.79 9.25
CA LEU A 397 -1.97 6.29 10.25
C LEU A 397 -2.01 7.20 11.50
N ILE A 398 -0.84 7.65 11.97
CA ILE A 398 -0.73 8.61 13.07
C ILE A 398 -1.35 9.97 12.65
N LEU A 399 -1.08 10.46 11.44
CA LEU A 399 -1.68 11.69 10.92
C LEU A 399 -3.22 11.61 10.93
N ASN A 400 -3.80 10.53 10.37
CA ASN A 400 -5.26 10.34 10.38
C ASN A 400 -5.82 10.25 11.81
N THR A 401 -5.08 9.62 12.74
CA THR A 401 -5.47 9.60 14.17
C THR A 401 -5.50 11.01 14.76
N ILE A 402 -4.52 11.86 14.44
CA ILE A 402 -4.49 13.25 14.87
C ILE A 402 -5.66 14.04 14.26
N LEU A 403 -5.96 13.84 12.98
CA LEU A 403 -7.10 14.46 12.32
C LEU A 403 -8.41 14.05 13.00
N PHE A 404 -8.64 12.75 13.25
CA PHE A 404 -9.81 12.28 13.99
C PHE A 404 -9.88 12.83 15.42
N TYR A 405 -8.74 13.00 16.08
CA TYR A 405 -8.68 13.62 17.40
C TYR A 405 -9.01 15.12 17.34
N LEU A 406 -8.58 15.84 16.31
CA LEU A 406 -8.94 17.24 16.11
C LEU A 406 -10.43 17.41 15.83
N LEU A 407 -11.07 16.50 15.08
CA LEU A 407 -12.51 16.46 14.90
C LEU A 407 -13.23 16.26 16.24
N TYR A 408 -12.76 15.32 17.06
CA TYR A 408 -13.24 15.16 18.43
C TYR A 408 -13.08 16.45 19.24
N ARG A 409 -11.94 17.13 19.15
CA ARG A 409 -11.68 18.38 19.89
C ARG A 409 -12.60 19.52 19.43
N PHE A 410 -12.92 19.57 18.16
CA PHE A 410 -13.91 20.50 17.60
C PHE A 410 -15.30 20.24 18.18
N ILE A 411 -15.79 19.01 18.10
CA ILE A 411 -17.09 18.60 18.64
C ILE A 411 -17.15 18.85 20.15
N TYR A 412 -16.10 18.46 20.88
CA TYR A 412 -16.01 18.68 22.33
C TYR A 412 -15.96 20.17 22.68
N GLY A 413 -15.30 20.98 21.87
CA GLY A 413 -15.25 22.43 22.01
C GLY A 413 -16.64 23.04 22.03
N ILE A 414 -17.52 22.59 21.14
CA ILE A 414 -18.92 23.05 21.03
C ILE A 414 -19.78 22.49 22.16
N ILE A 415 -19.82 21.17 22.33
CA ILE A 415 -20.75 20.47 23.23
C ILE A 415 -20.32 20.60 24.70
N GLY A 416 -19.02 20.47 24.98
CA GLY A 416 -18.44 20.55 26.33
C GLY A 416 -18.71 19.36 27.23
N ARG A 417 -19.26 18.26 26.72
CA ARG A 417 -19.50 17.00 27.43
C ARG A 417 -18.69 15.86 26.80
N PHE A 418 -17.91 15.14 27.62
CA PHE A 418 -16.93 14.17 27.13
C PHE A 418 -17.58 13.01 26.35
N TRP A 419 -18.50 12.30 26.96
CA TRP A 419 -19.06 11.08 26.35
C TRP A 419 -19.92 11.36 25.12
N ILE A 420 -20.71 12.43 25.15
CA ILE A 420 -21.49 12.87 23.97
C ILE A 420 -20.55 13.14 22.80
N SER A 421 -19.47 13.88 23.05
CA SER A 421 -18.52 14.28 22.01
C SER A 421 -17.72 13.10 21.46
N VAL A 422 -17.30 12.18 22.33
CA VAL A 422 -16.57 10.97 21.93
C VAL A 422 -17.44 10.06 21.09
N ILE A 423 -18.65 9.75 21.55
CA ILE A 423 -19.55 8.83 20.85
C ILE A 423 -20.01 9.44 19.52
N LEU A 424 -20.38 10.72 19.51
CA LEU A 424 -20.75 11.42 18.27
C LEU A 424 -19.59 11.40 17.25
N ASN A 425 -18.35 11.66 17.70
CA ASN A 425 -17.17 11.60 16.84
C ASN A 425 -16.97 10.19 16.26
N TYR A 426 -17.14 9.14 17.07
CA TYR A 426 -16.99 7.76 16.59
C TYR A 426 -18.06 7.41 15.55
N VAL A 427 -19.31 7.86 15.77
CA VAL A 427 -20.40 7.64 14.81
C VAL A 427 -20.10 8.33 13.48
N VAL A 428 -19.70 9.60 13.52
CA VAL A 428 -19.37 10.36 12.30
C VAL A 428 -18.25 9.67 11.53
N ILE A 429 -17.16 9.27 12.21
CA ILE A 429 -16.03 8.60 11.58
C ILE A 429 -16.43 7.22 11.03
N ALA A 430 -17.15 6.42 11.82
CA ALA A 430 -17.55 5.09 11.39
C ALA A 430 -18.50 5.13 10.17
N VAL A 431 -19.47 6.05 10.17
CA VAL A 431 -20.37 6.25 9.03
C VAL A 431 -19.59 6.66 7.79
N ALA A 432 -18.64 7.59 7.91
CA ALA A 432 -17.80 8.02 6.79
C ALA A 432 -16.97 6.86 6.24
N ILE A 433 -16.30 6.09 7.10
CA ILE A 433 -15.48 4.94 6.68
C ILE A 433 -16.33 3.87 5.98
N VAL A 434 -17.50 3.55 6.52
CA VAL A 434 -18.40 2.55 5.93
C VAL A 434 -18.94 3.03 4.58
N ALA A 435 -19.32 4.30 4.47
CA ALA A 435 -19.80 4.88 3.23
C ALA A 435 -18.69 4.89 2.14
N ASP A 436 -17.46 5.24 2.52
CA ASP A 436 -16.29 5.16 1.63
C ASP A 436 -16.04 3.72 1.17
N ALA A 437 -16.06 2.74 2.09
CA ALA A 437 -15.83 1.34 1.77
C ALA A 437 -16.88 0.79 0.80
N ILE A 438 -18.17 1.11 1.03
CA ILE A 438 -19.25 0.74 0.12
C ILE A 438 -19.04 1.38 -1.26
N LYS A 439 -18.68 2.64 -1.31
CA LYS A 439 -18.46 3.33 -2.58
C LYS A 439 -17.27 2.76 -3.35
N ILE A 440 -16.16 2.49 -2.67
CA ILE A 440 -14.99 1.86 -3.30
C ILE A 440 -15.34 0.48 -3.87
N HIS A 441 -16.11 -0.32 -3.11
CA HIS A 441 -16.51 -1.64 -3.59
C HIS A 441 -17.32 -1.59 -4.90
N TYR A 442 -18.18 -0.58 -5.08
CA TYR A 442 -19.02 -0.46 -6.27
C TYR A 442 -18.45 0.45 -7.37
N ARG A 443 -17.53 1.37 -7.03
CA ARG A 443 -17.07 2.43 -7.94
C ARG A 443 -15.57 2.64 -8.00
N THR A 444 -14.79 1.86 -7.25
CA THR A 444 -13.31 1.96 -7.17
C THR A 444 -12.79 3.35 -6.80
N GLU A 445 -13.63 4.16 -6.12
CA GLU A 445 -13.23 5.47 -5.62
C GLU A 445 -13.92 5.82 -4.30
N PRO A 446 -13.25 6.53 -3.36
CA PRO A 446 -13.85 7.00 -2.12
C PRO A 446 -14.82 8.16 -2.36
N ILE A 447 -15.51 8.63 -1.32
CA ILE A 447 -16.33 9.83 -1.38
C ILE A 447 -15.41 11.05 -1.60
N LEU A 448 -15.72 11.84 -2.61
CA LEU A 448 -15.01 13.07 -2.93
C LEU A 448 -15.75 14.30 -2.39
N PRO A 449 -15.06 15.41 -2.06
CA PRO A 449 -15.70 16.64 -1.58
C PRO A 449 -16.78 17.19 -2.51
N ALA A 450 -16.57 17.08 -3.82
CA ALA A 450 -17.55 17.50 -4.83
C ALA A 450 -18.89 16.76 -4.72
N GLU A 451 -18.90 15.52 -4.24
CA GLU A 451 -20.12 14.72 -4.09
C GLU A 451 -20.93 15.08 -2.84
N VAL A 452 -20.26 15.51 -1.77
CA VAL A 452 -20.92 15.98 -0.54
C VAL A 452 -21.81 17.18 -0.83
N THR A 453 -21.47 17.97 -1.83
CA THR A 453 -22.28 19.14 -2.26
C THR A 453 -23.48 18.77 -3.13
N MET A 454 -23.55 17.53 -3.62
CA MET A 454 -24.66 17.06 -4.48
C MET A 454 -25.90 16.65 -3.64
N VAL A 455 -26.51 17.61 -2.96
CA VAL A 455 -27.67 17.38 -2.08
C VAL A 455 -28.87 16.71 -2.81
N SER A 456 -29.00 16.95 -4.13
CA SER A 456 -30.08 16.35 -4.95
C SER A 456 -29.99 14.83 -5.10
N ALA A 457 -28.81 14.23 -4.88
CA ALA A 457 -28.61 12.78 -4.99
C ALA A 457 -29.00 12.02 -3.70
N TYR A 458 -29.15 12.71 -2.56
CA TYR A 458 -29.46 12.04 -1.29
C TYR A 458 -30.86 11.38 -1.28
N GLY A 459 -31.85 11.97 -1.96
CA GLY A 459 -33.17 11.38 -2.13
C GLY A 459 -33.13 10.04 -2.86
N ASP A 460 -32.36 9.96 -3.94
CA ASP A 460 -32.18 8.72 -4.71
C ASP A 460 -31.46 7.65 -3.90
N ILE A 461 -30.44 8.02 -3.11
CA ILE A 461 -29.70 7.10 -2.24
C ILE A 461 -30.62 6.56 -1.14
N LEU A 462 -31.40 7.41 -0.48
CA LEU A 462 -32.33 6.99 0.58
C LEU A 462 -33.42 6.05 0.05
N SER A 463 -33.90 6.27 -1.18
CA SER A 463 -34.89 5.40 -1.82
C SER A 463 -34.35 3.99 -2.16
N MET A 464 -33.04 3.82 -2.23
CA MET A 464 -32.37 2.54 -2.47
C MET A 464 -32.12 1.74 -1.19
N VAL A 465 -32.29 2.37 0.00
CA VAL A 465 -32.02 1.71 1.28
C VAL A 465 -33.23 0.85 1.66
N PRO A 466 -33.03 -0.47 1.81
CA PRO A 466 -34.11 -1.36 2.27
C PRO A 466 -34.68 -0.92 3.63
N GLN A 467 -36.01 -1.00 3.78
CA GLN A 467 -36.71 -0.52 4.97
C GLN A 467 -36.20 -1.14 6.28
N PHE A 468 -35.78 -2.42 6.25
CA PHE A 468 -35.21 -3.08 7.42
C PHE A 468 -33.91 -2.43 7.92
N ILE A 469 -33.07 -1.87 7.01
CA ILE A 469 -31.85 -1.14 7.37
C ILE A 469 -32.19 0.14 8.13
N LEU A 470 -33.29 0.82 7.78
CA LEU A 470 -33.73 2.00 8.50
C LEU A 470 -34.15 1.65 9.96
N TRP A 471 -34.80 0.50 10.16
CA TRP A 471 -35.12 0.00 11.51
C TRP A 471 -33.88 -0.36 12.31
N ILE A 472 -32.92 -1.06 11.70
CA ILE A 472 -31.61 -1.36 12.34
C ILE A 472 -30.92 -0.06 12.74
N THR A 473 -30.89 0.93 11.85
CA THR A 473 -30.28 2.24 12.13
C THR A 473 -30.96 2.94 13.30
N ALA A 474 -32.29 2.90 13.37
CA ALA A 474 -33.05 3.47 14.49
C ALA A 474 -32.70 2.77 15.83
N ILE A 475 -32.62 1.45 15.84
CA ILE A 475 -32.24 0.66 17.03
C ILE A 475 -30.80 1.02 17.47
N VAL A 476 -29.88 1.14 16.52
CA VAL A 476 -28.48 1.53 16.81
C VAL A 476 -28.45 2.94 17.42
N ILE A 477 -29.20 3.90 16.88
CA ILE A 477 -29.25 5.27 17.40
C ILE A 477 -29.80 5.27 18.84
N ILE A 478 -30.90 4.55 19.10
CA ILE A 478 -31.47 4.45 20.44
C ILE A 478 -30.49 3.83 21.42
N THR A 479 -29.80 2.76 21.02
CA THR A 479 -28.77 2.10 21.82
C THR A 479 -27.64 3.05 22.16
N LEU A 480 -27.15 3.83 21.17
CA LEU A 480 -26.10 4.83 21.38
C LEU A 480 -26.55 5.93 22.36
N ILE A 481 -27.78 6.41 22.25
CA ILE A 481 -28.36 7.38 23.19
C ILE A 481 -28.37 6.80 24.61
N CYS A 482 -28.81 5.55 24.79
CA CYS A 482 -28.79 4.86 26.09
C CYS A 482 -27.39 4.75 26.66
N ILE A 483 -26.40 4.39 25.82
CA ILE A 483 -24.99 4.32 26.21
C ILE A 483 -24.46 5.70 26.64
N ILE A 484 -24.79 6.75 25.90
CA ILE A 484 -24.42 8.14 26.24
C ILE A 484 -24.94 8.50 27.61
N ILE A 485 -26.28 8.28 27.85
CA ILE A 485 -26.94 8.61 29.12
C ILE A 485 -26.28 7.81 30.25
N TYR A 486 -26.04 6.52 30.06
CA TYR A 486 -25.37 5.67 31.03
C TYR A 486 -23.97 6.17 31.38
N CYS A 487 -23.14 6.45 30.35
CA CYS A 487 -21.77 6.90 30.53
C CYS A 487 -21.68 8.29 31.21
N GLU A 488 -22.53 9.22 30.82
CA GLU A 488 -22.56 10.58 31.44
C GLU A 488 -22.99 10.53 32.92
N ARG A 489 -23.93 9.60 33.29
CA ARG A 489 -24.38 9.44 34.66
C ARG A 489 -23.42 8.64 35.55
N ARG A 490 -22.86 7.56 35.02
CA ARG A 490 -22.05 6.60 35.80
C ARG A 490 -20.54 6.86 35.77
N LEU A 491 -20.04 7.52 34.73
CA LEU A 491 -18.61 7.78 34.46
C LEU A 491 -18.36 9.27 34.19
N PRO A 492 -18.78 10.19 35.07
CA PRO A 492 -18.65 11.62 34.82
C PRO A 492 -17.18 12.03 34.63
N GLN A 493 -16.94 12.87 33.64
CA GLN A 493 -15.62 13.44 33.39
C GLN A 493 -15.60 14.95 33.68
N ASN A 494 -14.49 15.42 34.23
CA ASN A 494 -14.32 16.84 34.51
C ASN A 494 -14.36 17.66 33.21
N ARG A 495 -15.15 18.72 33.22
CA ARG A 495 -15.24 19.63 32.08
C ARG A 495 -13.91 20.40 31.90
N VAL A 496 -13.38 20.39 30.70
CA VAL A 496 -12.21 21.18 30.35
C VAL A 496 -12.57 22.66 30.39
N LYS A 497 -11.67 23.48 30.91
CA LYS A 497 -11.85 24.96 30.98
C LYS A 497 -12.13 25.50 29.57
N TRP A 498 -13.01 26.50 29.49
CA TRP A 498 -13.47 27.09 28.23
C TRP A 498 -12.36 27.57 27.30
N LYS A 499 -11.26 28.12 27.85
CA LYS A 499 -10.07 28.55 27.08
C LYS A 499 -9.46 27.39 26.25
N PHE A 500 -9.36 26.19 26.82
CA PHE A 500 -8.82 25.01 26.12
C PHE A 500 -9.84 24.40 25.14
N ARG A 501 -11.14 24.68 25.34
CA ARG A 501 -12.17 24.30 24.39
C ARG A 501 -12.08 25.15 23.12
N ILE A 502 -11.96 26.48 23.27
CA ILE A 502 -11.76 27.42 22.16
C ILE A 502 -10.45 27.09 21.41
N LEU A 503 -9.36 26.83 22.15
CA LEU A 503 -8.09 26.43 21.54
C LEU A 503 -8.27 25.15 20.67
N GLY A 504 -9.03 24.17 21.16
CA GLY A 504 -9.32 22.95 20.40
C GLY A 504 -10.11 23.23 19.12
N ILE A 505 -11.11 24.10 19.18
CA ILE A 505 -11.85 24.55 17.98
C ILE A 505 -10.91 25.29 17.02
N ALA A 506 -10.13 26.23 17.52
CA ALA A 506 -9.24 27.05 16.70
C ALA A 506 -8.20 26.18 15.96
N LEU A 507 -7.58 25.21 16.65
CA LEU A 507 -6.64 24.27 16.04
C LEU A 507 -7.30 23.38 14.98
N ALA A 508 -8.51 22.87 15.24
CA ALA A 508 -9.23 22.09 14.26
C ALA A 508 -9.57 22.92 13.02
N VAL A 509 -10.12 24.13 13.20
CA VAL A 509 -10.45 25.03 12.09
C VAL A 509 -9.19 25.41 11.30
N LEU A 510 -8.07 25.67 11.97
CA LEU A 510 -6.81 25.98 11.31
C LEU A 510 -6.31 24.80 10.47
N VAL A 511 -6.29 23.59 11.01
CA VAL A 511 -5.78 22.40 10.30
C VAL A 511 -6.72 22.01 9.15
N TYR A 512 -8.01 21.89 9.37
CA TYR A 512 -8.96 21.58 8.31
C TYR A 512 -9.11 22.71 7.29
N GLY A 513 -9.07 23.97 7.73
CA GLY A 513 -9.08 25.13 6.84
C GLY A 513 -7.83 25.22 5.96
N SER A 514 -6.68 24.81 6.48
CA SER A 514 -5.44 24.78 5.67
C SER A 514 -5.48 23.78 4.51
N SER A 515 -6.37 22.77 4.59
CA SER A 515 -6.57 21.79 3.51
C SER A 515 -7.07 22.43 2.21
N THR A 516 -7.70 23.60 2.27
CA THR A 516 -8.14 24.35 1.08
C THR A 516 -6.99 24.91 0.24
N ARG A 517 -5.75 24.73 0.69
CA ARG A 517 -4.55 25.22 0.01
C ARG A 517 -3.47 24.14 -0.18
N ILE A 518 -3.78 22.89 -0.02
CA ILE A 518 -2.79 21.78 -0.12
C ILE A 518 -2.13 21.73 -1.50
N ASN A 519 -2.91 21.92 -2.57
CA ASN A 519 -2.46 21.74 -3.95
C ASN A 519 -2.04 23.05 -4.65
N HIS A 520 -2.10 24.18 -3.95
CA HIS A 520 -1.63 25.44 -4.51
C HIS A 520 -0.09 25.48 -4.57
N GLY A 521 0.45 25.99 -5.66
CA GLY A 521 1.91 26.15 -5.80
C GLY A 521 2.50 27.02 -4.69
N GLY A 522 3.56 26.54 -4.04
CA GLY A 522 4.21 27.21 -2.91
C GLY A 522 3.45 27.11 -1.58
N SER A 523 2.53 26.15 -1.46
CA SER A 523 1.80 25.87 -0.22
C SER A 523 2.70 25.25 0.83
N ILE A 524 2.94 25.96 1.94
CA ILE A 524 3.68 25.45 3.09
C ILE A 524 3.03 24.17 3.64
N VAL A 525 1.69 24.09 3.64
CA VAL A 525 0.96 22.92 4.12
C VAL A 525 1.11 21.75 3.16
N GLY A 526 1.02 21.99 1.85
CA GLY A 526 1.26 20.98 0.84
C GLY A 526 2.69 20.43 0.91
N ASP A 527 3.69 21.31 0.98
CA ASP A 527 5.10 20.92 1.11
C ASP A 527 5.36 20.14 2.40
N PHE A 528 4.76 20.54 3.52
CA PHE A 528 4.84 19.81 4.79
C PHE A 528 4.22 18.42 4.68
N LEU A 529 3.00 18.30 4.17
CA LEU A 529 2.31 17.01 4.05
C LEU A 529 3.02 16.07 3.09
N ASN A 530 3.51 16.58 1.95
CA ASN A 530 4.28 15.78 0.99
C ASN A 530 5.60 15.30 1.60
N SER A 531 6.32 16.15 2.33
CA SER A 531 7.53 15.77 3.05
C SER A 531 7.26 14.80 4.20
N TYR A 532 6.07 14.84 4.79
CA TYR A 532 5.61 13.89 5.81
C TYR A 532 5.25 12.53 5.22
N GLY A 533 5.05 12.44 3.90
CA GLY A 533 4.75 11.21 3.19
C GLY A 533 3.32 11.11 2.64
N ASN A 534 2.59 12.23 2.58
CA ASN A 534 1.35 12.29 1.82
C ASN A 534 1.67 12.10 0.33
N LEU A 535 0.93 11.25 -0.33
CA LEU A 535 1.06 10.94 -1.76
C LEU A 535 -0.28 11.25 -2.44
N PRO A 536 -0.53 12.52 -2.81
CA PRO A 536 -1.78 12.86 -3.49
C PRO A 536 -1.86 12.11 -4.82
N THR A 537 -2.82 11.21 -4.92
CA THR A 537 -3.05 10.40 -6.11
C THR A 537 -4.45 10.73 -6.63
N PHE A 538 -4.51 11.56 -7.67
CA PHE A 538 -5.77 12.06 -8.22
C PHE A 538 -6.29 11.17 -9.34
N GLU A 539 -5.40 10.54 -10.10
CA GLU A 539 -5.70 9.63 -11.21
C GLU A 539 -6.26 8.29 -10.75
N ASN A 540 -5.92 7.87 -9.52
CA ASN A 540 -6.42 6.65 -8.90
C ASN A 540 -6.79 6.93 -7.44
N GLN A 541 -8.04 7.29 -7.22
CA GLN A 541 -8.56 7.71 -5.92
C GLN A 541 -8.59 6.56 -4.90
N GLU A 542 -8.82 5.33 -5.33
CA GLU A 542 -8.73 4.14 -4.48
C GLU A 542 -7.31 3.97 -3.94
N GLN A 543 -6.32 3.97 -4.82
CA GLN A 543 -4.92 3.91 -4.42
C GLN A 543 -4.53 5.07 -3.49
N GLY A 544 -5.03 6.28 -3.77
CA GLY A 544 -4.85 7.43 -2.91
C GLY A 544 -5.38 7.21 -1.50
N ALA A 545 -6.59 6.62 -1.36
CA ALA A 545 -7.18 6.29 -0.08
C ALA A 545 -6.42 5.18 0.67
N GLN A 546 -5.94 4.16 -0.04
CA GLN A 546 -5.11 3.09 0.52
C GLN A 546 -3.76 3.59 1.03
N GLN A 547 -3.18 4.62 0.41
CA GLN A 547 -1.88 5.18 0.78
C GLN A 547 -1.97 6.26 1.86
N ASN A 548 -2.98 7.11 1.83
CA ASN A 548 -3.10 8.27 2.69
C ASN A 548 -4.13 8.11 3.81
N GLY A 549 -5.01 7.11 3.71
CA GLY A 549 -6.23 6.98 4.51
C GLY A 549 -7.39 7.80 3.93
N ALA A 550 -8.62 7.34 4.15
CA ALA A 550 -9.82 7.96 3.56
C ALA A 550 -9.93 9.46 3.85
N LEU A 551 -9.75 9.87 5.11
CA LEU A 551 -9.87 11.29 5.48
C LEU A 551 -8.79 12.17 4.83
N GLN A 552 -7.50 11.75 4.84
CA GLN A 552 -6.45 12.54 4.23
C GLN A 552 -6.62 12.60 2.71
N GLN A 553 -7.07 11.51 2.06
CA GLN A 553 -7.36 11.54 0.62
C GLN A 553 -8.56 12.45 0.32
N PHE A 554 -9.60 12.46 1.15
CA PHE A 554 -10.68 13.43 1.05
C PHE A 554 -10.17 14.88 1.15
N LEU A 555 -9.29 15.17 2.12
CA LEU A 555 -8.69 16.49 2.30
C LEU A 555 -7.80 16.90 1.12
N ASN A 556 -7.07 15.96 0.51
CA ASN A 556 -6.29 16.20 -0.70
C ASN A 556 -7.17 16.66 -1.87
N ASN A 557 -8.44 16.24 -1.92
CA ASN A 557 -9.39 16.59 -2.96
C ASN A 557 -10.24 17.84 -2.66
N ILE A 558 -10.08 18.48 -1.49
CA ILE A 558 -10.80 19.75 -1.17
C ILE A 558 -10.26 20.89 -2.03
N ASP A 559 -8.95 20.98 -2.17
CA ASP A 559 -8.28 22.04 -2.92
C ASP A 559 -8.19 21.66 -4.40
N VAL A 560 -9.25 21.95 -5.14
CA VAL A 560 -9.32 21.71 -6.58
C VAL A 560 -8.85 22.95 -7.33
N THR A 561 -7.69 22.84 -7.97
CA THR A 561 -7.19 23.87 -8.88
C THR A 561 -7.53 23.46 -10.31
N ILE A 562 -8.43 24.20 -10.99
CA ILE A 562 -8.87 23.83 -12.35
C ILE A 562 -7.73 24.03 -13.35
N MET A 563 -7.11 25.21 -13.35
CA MET A 563 -6.02 25.58 -14.26
C MET A 563 -5.10 26.61 -13.58
N LYS A 564 -3.84 26.62 -13.98
CA LYS A 564 -2.93 27.70 -13.62
C LYS A 564 -3.29 28.93 -14.44
N LYS A 565 -3.50 30.06 -13.75
CA LYS A 565 -3.74 31.33 -14.43
C LYS A 565 -2.46 31.83 -15.11
N GLU A 566 -2.54 32.09 -16.41
CA GLU A 566 -1.44 32.69 -17.17
C GLU A 566 -1.09 34.10 -16.64
N THR A 567 0.20 34.47 -16.68
CA THR A 567 0.69 35.74 -16.12
C THR A 567 0.12 36.95 -16.83
N ASP A 568 -0.18 36.85 -18.12
CA ASP A 568 -0.69 37.93 -18.97
C ASP A 568 -2.18 37.74 -19.35
N TYR A 569 -2.92 36.92 -18.57
CA TYR A 569 -4.35 36.68 -18.78
C TYR A 569 -5.14 37.98 -18.63
N SER A 570 -5.76 38.42 -19.71
CA SER A 570 -6.59 39.63 -19.77
C SER A 570 -7.71 39.50 -20.78
N LYS A 571 -8.82 40.23 -20.57
CA LYS A 571 -9.95 40.28 -21.51
C LYS A 571 -9.49 40.66 -22.93
N LYS A 572 -8.59 41.66 -23.04
CA LYS A 572 -8.05 42.09 -24.33
C LYS A 572 -7.33 40.95 -25.11
N LYS A 573 -6.57 40.12 -24.39
CA LYS A 573 -5.86 39.00 -24.99
C LYS A 573 -6.85 37.90 -25.42
N VAL A 574 -7.84 37.59 -24.59
CA VAL A 574 -8.89 36.63 -24.93
C VAL A 574 -9.71 37.09 -26.11
N ASP A 575 -10.13 38.36 -26.17
CA ASP A 575 -10.87 38.92 -27.28
C ASP A 575 -10.05 38.91 -28.60
N LYS A 576 -8.73 39.17 -28.50
CA LYS A 576 -7.83 39.06 -29.67
C LYS A 576 -7.76 37.62 -30.22
N LEU A 577 -7.63 36.64 -29.31
CA LEU A 577 -7.62 35.22 -29.70
C LEU A 577 -8.97 34.79 -30.32
N ALA A 578 -10.07 35.18 -29.69
CA ALA A 578 -11.42 34.89 -30.19
C ALA A 578 -11.62 35.44 -31.62
N ARG A 579 -11.24 36.72 -31.87
CA ARG A 579 -11.31 37.31 -33.24
C ARG A 579 -10.44 36.57 -34.23
N LYS A 580 -9.20 36.19 -33.84
CA LYS A 580 -8.28 35.44 -34.72
C LYS A 580 -8.89 34.11 -35.16
N TYR A 581 -9.40 33.33 -34.22
CA TYR A 581 -9.93 32.01 -34.52
C TYR A 581 -11.32 32.07 -35.15
N SER A 582 -12.16 33.07 -34.85
CA SER A 582 -13.42 33.32 -35.59
C SER A 582 -13.17 33.64 -37.04
N LYS A 583 -12.15 34.45 -37.36
CA LYS A 583 -11.77 34.74 -38.73
C LYS A 583 -11.32 33.46 -39.45
N LEU A 584 -10.44 32.69 -38.84
CA LEU A 584 -9.96 31.41 -39.40
C LEU A 584 -11.12 30.42 -39.63
N ALA A 585 -12.03 30.29 -38.67
CA ALA A 585 -13.21 29.46 -38.81
C ALA A 585 -14.10 29.87 -39.98
N ASN A 586 -14.31 31.18 -40.17
CA ASN A 586 -15.07 31.69 -41.30
C ASN A 586 -14.39 31.38 -42.65
N GLU A 587 -13.07 31.55 -42.72
CA GLU A 587 -12.29 31.20 -43.94
C GLU A 587 -12.42 29.70 -44.27
N ILE A 588 -12.31 28.81 -43.26
CA ILE A 588 -12.48 27.37 -43.48
C ILE A 588 -13.91 27.04 -43.87
N ASN A 589 -14.92 27.69 -43.30
CA ASN A 589 -16.33 27.39 -43.57
C ASN A 589 -16.76 27.78 -44.99
N VAL A 590 -16.08 28.72 -45.64
CA VAL A 590 -16.32 29.06 -47.04
C VAL A 590 -16.10 27.87 -47.98
N THR A 591 -15.19 26.98 -47.63
CA THR A 591 -14.85 25.79 -48.45
C THR A 591 -15.66 24.54 -48.10
N ARG A 592 -16.59 24.64 -47.17
CA ARG A 592 -17.40 23.51 -46.67
C ARG A 592 -18.80 23.54 -47.31
N ASP A 593 -19.10 22.50 -48.09
CA ASP A 593 -20.37 22.41 -48.82
C ASP A 593 -21.49 21.76 -48.00
N ASN A 594 -21.18 20.99 -46.96
CA ASN A 594 -22.15 20.20 -46.23
C ASN A 594 -22.35 20.70 -44.80
N ASN A 595 -23.62 20.76 -44.37
CA ASN A 595 -23.97 21.07 -43.00
C ASN A 595 -24.07 19.78 -42.17
N LEU A 596 -23.18 19.60 -41.21
CA LEU A 596 -23.13 18.43 -40.35
C LEU A 596 -24.45 18.18 -39.58
N SER A 597 -25.17 19.26 -39.24
CA SER A 597 -26.42 19.18 -38.48
C SER A 597 -27.60 18.55 -39.26
N THR A 598 -27.47 18.38 -40.57
CA THR A 598 -28.46 17.70 -41.40
C THR A 598 -28.28 16.18 -41.46
N GLN A 599 -27.16 15.67 -40.96
CA GLN A 599 -26.81 14.25 -40.96
C GLN A 599 -27.00 13.62 -39.58
N THR A 600 -27.14 12.30 -39.53
CA THR A 600 -27.07 11.56 -38.26
C THR A 600 -25.61 11.30 -37.91
N VAL A 601 -25.16 11.87 -36.80
CA VAL A 601 -23.82 11.69 -36.29
C VAL A 601 -23.89 10.86 -35.02
N ILE A 602 -23.10 9.79 -34.98
CA ILE A 602 -23.05 8.85 -33.86
C ILE A 602 -21.62 8.83 -33.29
N PHE A 603 -21.46 9.19 -32.03
CA PHE A 603 -20.26 8.91 -31.29
C PHE A 603 -20.48 7.63 -30.50
N ASN A 604 -19.73 6.59 -30.82
CA ASN A 604 -19.78 5.31 -30.13
C ASN A 604 -18.49 5.11 -29.33
N LEU A 605 -18.60 5.16 -28.03
CA LEU A 605 -17.51 4.81 -27.12
C LEU A 605 -17.68 3.36 -26.64
N SER A 606 -16.88 2.46 -27.21
CA SER A 606 -16.80 1.05 -26.79
C SER A 606 -15.76 0.94 -25.68
N GLU A 607 -16.21 1.00 -24.44
CA GLU A 607 -15.37 1.23 -23.26
C GLU A 607 -14.29 0.17 -23.06
N SER A 608 -14.63 -1.11 -23.21
CA SER A 608 -13.73 -2.23 -22.93
C SER A 608 -13.19 -2.91 -24.20
N LEU A 609 -13.44 -2.35 -25.38
CA LEU A 609 -12.98 -2.94 -26.63
C LEU A 609 -11.45 -2.84 -26.74
N ALA A 610 -10.79 -3.99 -26.74
CA ALA A 610 -9.35 -4.09 -26.96
C ALA A 610 -9.05 -5.01 -28.14
N ASN A 611 -7.94 -4.78 -28.83
CA ASN A 611 -7.47 -5.67 -29.89
C ASN A 611 -6.45 -6.68 -29.33
N PRO A 612 -6.83 -7.93 -29.04
CA PRO A 612 -5.94 -8.93 -28.50
C PRO A 612 -4.86 -9.37 -29.49
N ASN A 613 -5.06 -9.19 -30.81
CA ASN A 613 -4.07 -9.49 -31.85
C ASN A 613 -2.79 -8.64 -31.73
N ARG A 614 -2.82 -7.55 -30.95
CA ARG A 614 -1.64 -6.71 -30.67
C ARG A 614 -0.71 -7.28 -29.62
N LEU A 615 -1.15 -8.30 -28.89
CA LEU A 615 -0.36 -8.97 -27.86
C LEU A 615 0.36 -10.15 -28.49
N LYS A 616 1.67 -10.02 -28.71
CA LYS A 616 2.51 -11.03 -29.37
C LYS A 616 2.60 -12.36 -28.61
N GLU A 617 2.28 -12.31 -27.32
CA GLU A 617 2.37 -13.46 -26.40
C GLU A 617 1.09 -14.30 -26.36
N ILE A 618 0.04 -13.89 -27.09
CA ILE A 618 -1.26 -14.58 -27.12
C ILE A 618 -1.52 -15.12 -28.51
N GLU A 619 -1.75 -16.43 -28.61
CA GLU A 619 -2.28 -17.10 -29.81
C GLU A 619 -3.80 -17.27 -29.64
N LEU A 620 -4.54 -16.74 -30.58
CA LEU A 620 -6.00 -16.83 -30.59
C LEU A 620 -6.44 -17.96 -31.54
N SER A 621 -7.42 -18.76 -31.11
CA SER A 621 -8.03 -19.77 -31.95
C SER A 621 -8.87 -19.18 -33.09
N GLN A 622 -9.37 -17.96 -32.90
CA GLN A 622 -10.14 -17.21 -33.88
C GLN A 622 -9.94 -15.71 -33.63
N ASP A 623 -9.85 -14.92 -34.69
CA ASP A 623 -9.78 -13.45 -34.57
C ASP A 623 -11.16 -12.87 -34.20
N PRO A 624 -11.31 -12.29 -32.99
CA PRO A 624 -12.57 -11.73 -32.55
C PRO A 624 -12.93 -10.41 -33.22
N LEU A 625 -11.99 -9.76 -33.94
CA LEU A 625 -12.16 -8.46 -34.57
C LEU A 625 -12.18 -8.50 -36.09
N SER A 626 -12.26 -9.68 -36.69
CA SER A 626 -12.24 -9.88 -38.14
C SER A 626 -13.25 -8.98 -38.92
N TYR A 627 -14.45 -8.80 -38.38
CA TYR A 627 -15.45 -7.91 -38.95
C TYR A 627 -15.02 -6.44 -38.89
N ILE A 628 -14.52 -6.00 -37.73
CA ILE A 628 -14.03 -4.61 -37.54
C ILE A 628 -12.85 -4.35 -38.47
N ASP A 629 -11.96 -5.30 -38.64
CA ASP A 629 -10.80 -5.19 -39.52
C ASP A 629 -11.24 -5.09 -40.99
N SER A 630 -12.25 -5.85 -41.38
CA SER A 630 -12.83 -5.71 -42.75
C SER A 630 -13.47 -4.32 -43.01
N VAL A 631 -14.07 -3.72 -41.98
CA VAL A 631 -14.63 -2.36 -42.09
C VAL A 631 -13.53 -1.30 -42.20
N LYS A 632 -12.37 -1.51 -41.56
CA LYS A 632 -11.23 -0.59 -41.65
C LYS A 632 -10.67 -0.43 -43.06
N GLU A 633 -10.79 -1.44 -43.90
CA GLU A 633 -10.31 -1.40 -45.28
C GLU A 633 -11.02 -0.31 -46.12
N ASN A 634 -12.29 -0.02 -45.79
CA ASN A 634 -13.15 0.88 -46.51
C ASN A 634 -13.52 2.17 -45.75
N THR A 635 -12.91 2.39 -44.57
CA THR A 635 -13.21 3.53 -43.70
C THR A 635 -11.94 4.16 -43.13
N THR A 636 -12.05 5.40 -42.66
CA THR A 636 -10.96 6.04 -41.94
C THR A 636 -10.75 5.33 -40.61
N SER A 637 -9.55 4.79 -40.38
CA SER A 637 -9.19 4.08 -39.17
C SER A 637 -7.77 4.42 -38.75
N GLY A 638 -7.46 4.22 -37.42
CA GLY A 638 -6.14 4.47 -36.88
C GLY A 638 -6.11 4.26 -35.36
N LEU A 639 -4.94 4.42 -34.79
CA LEU A 639 -4.75 4.40 -33.34
C LEU A 639 -4.84 5.82 -32.79
N MET A 640 -5.56 5.97 -31.67
CA MET A 640 -5.66 7.22 -30.95
C MET A 640 -5.07 7.04 -29.55
N ILE A 641 -4.32 8.04 -29.07
CA ILE A 641 -3.79 8.03 -27.71
C ILE A 641 -4.95 8.29 -26.75
N SER A 642 -5.17 7.33 -25.84
CA SER A 642 -6.09 7.49 -24.71
C SER A 642 -5.35 8.05 -23.51
N SER A 643 -5.87 9.12 -22.93
CA SER A 643 -5.38 9.68 -21.66
C SER A 643 -6.07 9.07 -20.43
N GLY A 644 -6.99 8.12 -20.62
CA GLY A 644 -7.65 7.38 -19.56
C GLY A 644 -6.75 6.26 -19.03
N LEU A 645 -6.44 6.28 -17.73
CA LEU A 645 -5.78 5.20 -17.03
C LEU A 645 -6.78 4.59 -16.04
N GLY A 646 -7.01 3.26 -16.13
CA GLY A 646 -7.78 2.53 -15.15
C GLY A 646 -9.21 3.04 -14.93
N GLY A 647 -9.98 3.32 -15.99
CA GLY A 647 -11.38 3.70 -15.91
C GLY A 647 -11.72 5.14 -16.29
N GLY A 648 -10.92 5.86 -16.99
CA GLY A 648 -11.16 7.25 -17.42
C GLY A 648 -12.24 7.47 -18.51
N THR A 649 -13.27 6.63 -18.62
CA THR A 649 -14.33 6.71 -19.65
C THR A 649 -14.96 8.10 -19.73
N ALA A 650 -15.32 8.69 -18.57
CA ALA A 650 -15.90 10.02 -18.50
C ALA A 650 -14.96 11.12 -19.03
N ASN A 651 -13.64 10.90 -18.95
CA ASN A 651 -12.65 11.82 -19.49
C ASN A 651 -12.62 11.74 -21.02
N MET A 652 -12.73 10.53 -21.58
CA MET A 652 -12.82 10.33 -23.03
C MET A 652 -14.10 10.94 -23.59
N GLU A 653 -15.24 10.73 -22.91
CA GLU A 653 -16.50 11.38 -23.26
C GLU A 653 -16.38 12.90 -23.22
N TYR A 654 -15.77 13.47 -22.16
CA TYR A 654 -15.57 14.91 -22.02
C TYR A 654 -14.77 15.47 -23.19
N MET A 655 -13.60 14.89 -23.48
CA MET A 655 -12.72 15.35 -24.55
C MET A 655 -13.41 15.25 -25.94
N THR A 656 -14.10 14.13 -26.18
CA THR A 656 -14.78 13.91 -27.48
C THR A 656 -15.93 14.87 -27.70
N LEU A 657 -16.77 15.09 -26.66
CA LEU A 657 -17.95 15.95 -26.79
C LEU A 657 -17.62 17.44 -26.76
N THR A 658 -16.58 17.86 -26.02
CA THR A 658 -16.19 19.28 -25.89
C THR A 658 -15.09 19.70 -26.84
N GLY A 659 -14.28 18.77 -27.35
CA GLY A 659 -13.05 19.05 -28.08
C GLY A 659 -11.91 19.59 -27.21
N LEU A 660 -12.03 19.53 -25.86
CA LEU A 660 -11.05 20.07 -24.93
C LEU A 660 -10.26 18.93 -24.27
N PRO A 661 -8.93 18.89 -24.44
CA PRO A 661 -8.11 17.85 -23.83
C PRO A 661 -8.02 18.02 -22.31
N VAL A 662 -8.08 16.92 -21.58
CA VAL A 662 -7.95 16.92 -20.10
C VAL A 662 -6.58 17.42 -19.66
N SER A 663 -5.55 17.29 -20.47
CA SER A 663 -4.20 17.83 -20.22
C SER A 663 -4.14 19.36 -20.05
N ASN A 664 -5.18 20.08 -20.45
CA ASN A 664 -5.29 21.52 -20.20
C ASN A 664 -5.62 21.84 -18.73
N PHE A 665 -6.11 20.87 -17.99
CA PHE A 665 -6.44 21.05 -16.58
C PHE A 665 -5.23 20.77 -15.68
N SER A 666 -5.32 21.26 -14.45
CA SER A 666 -4.40 20.85 -13.38
C SER A 666 -4.54 19.35 -13.08
N PRO A 667 -3.47 18.68 -12.64
CA PRO A 667 -3.53 17.27 -12.21
C PRO A 667 -4.56 16.97 -11.10
N THR A 668 -5.02 18.00 -10.37
CA THR A 668 -6.10 17.88 -9.37
C THR A 668 -7.47 17.59 -10.00
N ILE A 669 -7.61 17.74 -11.30
CA ILE A 669 -8.81 17.39 -12.05
C ILE A 669 -8.67 15.93 -12.53
N ALA A 670 -9.12 15.02 -11.71
CA ALA A 670 -9.17 13.61 -12.08
C ALA A 670 -10.30 13.33 -13.08
N THR A 671 -11.46 13.99 -12.89
CA THR A 671 -12.65 13.76 -13.73
C THR A 671 -13.40 15.08 -13.96
N PRO A 672 -13.29 15.70 -15.14
CA PRO A 672 -14.02 16.93 -15.46
C PRO A 672 -15.52 16.84 -15.25
N TYR A 673 -16.13 15.67 -15.43
CA TYR A 673 -17.57 15.43 -15.21
C TYR A 673 -18.03 15.77 -13.80
N THR A 674 -17.20 15.47 -12.81
CA THR A 674 -17.55 15.71 -11.38
C THR A 674 -16.96 16.99 -10.82
N GLN A 675 -15.84 17.48 -11.39
CA GLN A 675 -15.07 18.57 -10.80
C GLN A 675 -15.16 19.89 -11.61
N VAL A 676 -15.45 19.85 -12.90
CA VAL A 676 -15.48 21.03 -13.77
C VAL A 676 -16.89 21.32 -14.28
N VAL A 677 -17.56 20.32 -14.85
CA VAL A 677 -18.87 20.51 -15.49
C VAL A 677 -19.94 21.01 -14.52
N PRO A 678 -20.05 20.53 -13.26
CA PRO A 678 -21.04 21.04 -12.31
C PRO A 678 -20.91 22.52 -12.03
N GLU A 679 -19.67 23.03 -11.97
CA GLU A 679 -19.35 24.43 -11.67
C GLU A 679 -19.44 25.34 -12.92
N SER A 680 -19.44 24.75 -14.11
CA SER A 680 -19.51 25.54 -15.34
C SER A 680 -20.91 26.13 -15.54
N LYS A 681 -20.96 27.41 -15.91
CA LYS A 681 -22.22 28.07 -16.32
C LYS A 681 -22.79 27.43 -17.56
N GLN A 682 -21.93 27.18 -18.55
CA GLN A 682 -22.27 26.58 -19.85
C GLN A 682 -21.08 25.80 -20.35
N THR A 683 -21.31 24.58 -20.83
CA THR A 683 -20.30 23.77 -21.52
C THR A 683 -20.68 23.68 -23.00
N LEU A 684 -19.77 24.08 -23.88
CA LEU A 684 -19.94 23.94 -25.32
C LEU A 684 -19.62 22.50 -25.72
N THR A 685 -20.56 21.88 -26.41
CA THR A 685 -20.47 20.48 -26.86
C THR A 685 -21.04 20.33 -28.25
N ILE A 686 -20.51 19.37 -29.01
CA ILE A 686 -20.89 19.14 -30.42
C ILE A 686 -22.39 18.85 -30.60
N ASN A 687 -23.03 18.17 -29.66
CA ASN A 687 -24.46 17.83 -29.73
C ASN A 687 -25.38 19.06 -29.79
N ARG A 688 -24.91 20.25 -29.38
CA ARG A 688 -25.71 21.49 -29.41
C ARG A 688 -25.94 22.03 -30.82
N TYR A 689 -25.18 21.61 -31.79
CA TYR A 689 -25.35 21.97 -33.20
C TYR A 689 -26.50 21.20 -33.87
N PHE A 690 -27.06 20.18 -33.19
CA PHE A 690 -28.10 19.33 -33.74
C PHE A 690 -29.48 19.65 -33.13
N LYS A 691 -30.52 19.57 -33.94
CA LYS A 691 -31.91 19.79 -33.49
C LYS A 691 -32.37 18.68 -32.50
N LYS A 692 -31.84 17.46 -32.67
CA LYS A 692 -32.10 16.32 -31.77
C LYS A 692 -30.78 15.74 -31.29
N SER A 693 -30.68 15.50 -29.98
CA SER A 693 -29.52 14.86 -29.40
C SER A 693 -29.95 13.86 -28.31
N THR A 694 -29.43 12.63 -28.39
CA THR A 694 -29.72 11.54 -27.50
C THR A 694 -28.41 10.94 -26.98
N ALA A 695 -28.27 10.82 -25.65
CA ALA A 695 -27.24 10.01 -25.04
C ALA A 695 -27.83 8.65 -24.66
N ILE A 696 -27.08 7.57 -24.84
CA ILE A 696 -27.49 6.20 -24.57
C ILE A 696 -26.38 5.53 -23.73
N HIS A 697 -26.73 5.06 -22.56
CA HIS A 697 -25.84 4.26 -21.71
C HIS A 697 -26.66 3.18 -21.02
N PRO A 698 -26.61 1.92 -21.47
CA PRO A 698 -27.50 0.86 -20.98
C PRO A 698 -27.08 0.36 -19.57
N TYR A 699 -26.81 1.29 -18.66
CA TYR A 699 -26.42 1.07 -17.26
C TYR A 699 -27.07 2.13 -16.37
N ASN A 700 -26.55 2.29 -15.13
CA ASN A 700 -27.04 3.28 -14.19
C ASN A 700 -26.63 4.71 -14.64
N GLY A 701 -27.61 5.59 -14.80
CA GLY A 701 -27.38 6.96 -15.26
C GLY A 701 -26.69 7.89 -14.24
N SER A 702 -26.58 7.49 -12.96
CA SER A 702 -25.86 8.29 -11.96
C SER A 702 -24.34 8.10 -12.00
N PHE A 703 -23.88 7.08 -12.73
CA PHE A 703 -22.45 6.81 -12.86
C PHE A 703 -21.73 8.02 -13.50
N TYR A 704 -20.63 8.49 -12.89
CA TYR A 704 -19.94 9.75 -13.21
C TYR A 704 -20.86 10.98 -13.25
N SER A 705 -21.96 10.98 -12.49
CA SER A 705 -22.94 12.09 -12.50
C SER A 705 -23.53 12.39 -13.91
N ARG A 706 -23.55 11.42 -14.81
CA ARG A 706 -23.98 11.60 -16.22
C ARG A 706 -25.34 12.26 -16.35
N LYS A 707 -26.30 12.01 -15.42
CA LYS A 707 -27.61 12.71 -15.45
C LYS A 707 -27.44 14.23 -15.44
N ALA A 708 -26.68 14.76 -14.49
CA ALA A 708 -26.43 16.20 -14.35
C ALA A 708 -25.54 16.72 -15.49
N VAL A 709 -24.49 15.95 -15.83
CA VAL A 709 -23.55 16.33 -16.89
C VAL A 709 -24.22 16.42 -18.23
N TYR A 710 -24.98 15.42 -18.67
CA TYR A 710 -25.65 15.47 -19.97
C TYR A 710 -26.75 16.53 -20.04
N GLN A 711 -27.40 16.86 -18.90
CA GLN A 711 -28.27 18.01 -18.82
C GLN A 711 -27.51 19.33 -19.08
N LYS A 712 -26.32 19.49 -18.43
CA LYS A 712 -25.42 20.65 -18.64
C LYS A 712 -24.88 20.70 -20.07
N PHE A 713 -24.61 19.55 -20.69
CA PHE A 713 -24.21 19.45 -22.11
C PHE A 713 -25.36 19.75 -23.09
N GLY A 714 -26.58 19.76 -22.58
CA GLY A 714 -27.76 20.09 -23.39
C GLY A 714 -28.33 18.92 -24.22
N PHE A 715 -28.05 17.67 -23.79
CA PHE A 715 -28.75 16.53 -24.38
C PHE A 715 -30.26 16.59 -24.07
N GLN A 716 -31.10 16.41 -25.09
CA GLN A 716 -32.54 16.43 -24.95
C GLN A 716 -33.09 15.12 -24.37
N ARG A 717 -32.39 14.01 -24.61
CA ARG A 717 -32.74 12.67 -24.12
C ARG A 717 -31.49 11.99 -23.54
N PHE A 718 -31.69 11.35 -22.41
CA PHE A 718 -30.69 10.42 -21.84
C PHE A 718 -31.37 9.11 -21.52
N MET A 719 -31.03 8.06 -22.27
CA MET A 719 -31.53 6.70 -22.09
C MET A 719 -30.59 5.89 -21.24
N TYR A 720 -31.07 5.45 -20.10
CA TYR A 720 -30.34 4.62 -19.12
C TYR A 720 -31.32 3.71 -18.39
N LEU A 721 -30.83 2.72 -17.61
CA LEU A 721 -31.69 1.84 -16.83
C LEU A 721 -32.44 2.65 -15.76
N GLY A 722 -33.78 2.60 -15.80
CA GLY A 722 -34.64 3.36 -14.90
C GLY A 722 -34.96 4.79 -15.35
N SER A 723 -34.52 5.23 -16.55
CA SER A 723 -34.89 6.54 -17.08
C SER A 723 -36.34 6.55 -17.63
N LYS A 724 -36.91 7.76 -17.73
CA LYS A 724 -38.20 7.95 -18.46
C LYS A 724 -38.10 7.56 -19.91
N TYR A 725 -36.91 7.66 -20.51
CA TYR A 725 -36.61 7.19 -21.87
C TYR A 725 -36.15 5.76 -21.82
N LYS A 726 -37.05 4.80 -22.03
CA LYS A 726 -36.81 3.38 -21.75
C LYS A 726 -35.72 2.79 -22.64
N ILE A 727 -34.88 1.96 -22.06
CA ILE A 727 -34.06 0.96 -22.73
C ILE A 727 -34.99 -0.21 -23.07
N ASN A 728 -35.30 -0.43 -24.33
CA ASN A 728 -36.27 -1.44 -24.78
C ASN A 728 -35.65 -2.83 -24.84
N HIS A 729 -34.44 -2.92 -25.43
CA HIS A 729 -33.69 -4.16 -25.52
C HIS A 729 -32.81 -4.34 -24.27
N LYS A 730 -32.84 -5.52 -23.62
CA LYS A 730 -32.17 -5.76 -22.34
C LYS A 730 -31.55 -7.16 -22.28
N MET A 731 -30.80 -7.55 -23.31
CA MET A 731 -30.14 -8.83 -23.35
C MET A 731 -28.81 -8.79 -22.59
N LYS A 732 -28.46 -9.93 -21.97
CA LYS A 732 -27.19 -10.16 -21.29
C LYS A 732 -26.48 -11.35 -21.94
N ILE A 733 -25.17 -11.45 -21.77
CA ILE A 733 -24.35 -12.57 -22.22
C ILE A 733 -24.03 -13.44 -21.00
N GLY A 734 -24.57 -14.66 -20.96
CA GLY A 734 -24.34 -15.59 -19.87
C GLY A 734 -24.64 -15.01 -18.48
N SER A 735 -23.72 -15.16 -17.55
CA SER A 735 -23.82 -14.64 -16.19
C SER A 735 -23.31 -13.19 -16.02
N ASN A 736 -22.97 -12.49 -17.11
CA ASN A 736 -22.47 -11.12 -17.03
C ASN A 736 -23.57 -10.21 -16.42
N PRO A 737 -23.23 -9.40 -15.40
CA PRO A 737 -24.20 -8.49 -14.79
C PRO A 737 -24.65 -7.35 -15.72
N TYR A 738 -23.84 -7.00 -16.72
CA TYR A 738 -24.09 -5.90 -17.65
C TYR A 738 -24.93 -6.31 -18.86
N LEU A 739 -25.59 -5.33 -19.49
CA LEU A 739 -26.28 -5.53 -20.76
C LEU A 739 -25.26 -5.64 -21.90
N SER A 740 -25.56 -6.47 -22.89
CA SER A 740 -24.67 -6.70 -24.04
C SER A 740 -24.55 -5.48 -24.96
N ASP A 741 -23.47 -5.39 -25.70
CA ASP A 741 -23.27 -4.37 -26.74
C ASP A 741 -24.34 -4.47 -27.83
N GLU A 742 -24.81 -5.68 -28.18
CA GLU A 742 -25.93 -5.88 -29.06
C GLU A 742 -27.18 -5.13 -28.57
N THR A 743 -27.45 -5.17 -27.27
CA THR A 743 -28.52 -4.38 -26.64
C THR A 743 -28.32 -2.89 -26.83
N ALA A 744 -27.11 -2.40 -26.65
CA ALA A 744 -26.76 -1.00 -26.86
C ALA A 744 -26.99 -0.56 -28.31
N TYR A 745 -26.54 -1.34 -29.26
CA TYR A 745 -26.70 -1.05 -30.68
C TYR A 745 -28.17 -1.13 -31.15
N ARG A 746 -28.95 -2.13 -30.66
CA ARG A 746 -30.40 -2.24 -31.02
C ARG A 746 -31.17 -1.04 -30.51
N ASN A 747 -30.94 -0.58 -29.28
CA ASN A 747 -31.57 0.64 -28.75
C ASN A 747 -31.12 1.91 -29.56
N THR A 748 -29.89 1.92 -30.05
CA THR A 748 -29.38 3.01 -30.93
C THR A 748 -30.09 3.00 -32.25
N LEU A 749 -30.32 1.86 -32.89
CA LEU A 749 -31.09 1.72 -34.13
C LEU A 749 -32.52 2.21 -33.96
N ASP A 750 -33.17 1.91 -32.83
CA ASP A 750 -34.51 2.44 -32.52
C ASP A 750 -34.50 3.97 -32.52
N VAL A 751 -33.48 4.60 -31.96
CA VAL A 751 -33.32 6.07 -31.94
C VAL A 751 -33.07 6.61 -33.33
N ILE A 752 -32.22 5.99 -34.14
CA ILE A 752 -31.94 6.39 -35.51
C ILE A 752 -33.24 6.39 -36.31
N ASN A 753 -34.02 5.31 -36.22
CA ASN A 753 -35.26 5.12 -36.96
C ASN A 753 -36.39 6.03 -36.50
N SER A 754 -36.32 6.53 -35.24
CA SER A 754 -37.36 7.42 -34.70
C SER A 754 -37.34 8.85 -35.24
N TYR A 755 -36.25 9.24 -35.93
CA TYR A 755 -36.08 10.60 -36.46
C TYR A 755 -35.28 10.62 -37.75
N LYS A 756 -35.87 11.03 -38.83
CA LYS A 756 -35.24 10.98 -40.19
C LYS A 756 -34.38 12.20 -40.57
N ASN A 757 -34.45 13.28 -39.78
CA ASN A 757 -33.62 14.46 -39.99
C ASN A 757 -32.29 14.33 -39.21
N GLY A 758 -31.37 15.25 -39.43
CA GLY A 758 -30.06 15.22 -38.76
C GLY A 758 -30.17 15.20 -37.22
N GLN A 759 -29.48 14.27 -36.61
CA GLN A 759 -29.49 14.06 -35.16
C GLN A 759 -28.09 13.68 -34.64
N PHE A 760 -27.85 13.93 -33.38
CA PHE A 760 -26.63 13.51 -32.68
C PHE A 760 -26.93 12.40 -31.66
N ILE A 761 -26.18 11.32 -31.70
CA ILE A 761 -26.30 10.22 -30.76
C ILE A 761 -24.94 9.99 -30.10
N ASN A 762 -24.89 9.99 -28.77
CA ASN A 762 -23.74 9.57 -27.97
C ASN A 762 -24.05 8.23 -27.35
N LEU A 763 -23.42 7.17 -27.83
CA LEU A 763 -23.53 5.82 -27.28
C LEU A 763 -22.29 5.49 -26.46
N VAL A 764 -22.51 5.02 -25.24
CA VAL A 764 -21.46 4.48 -24.35
C VAL A 764 -21.84 3.04 -24.01
N THR A 765 -21.06 2.08 -24.47
CA THR A 765 -21.26 0.64 -24.14
C THR A 765 -20.67 0.31 -22.77
N MET A 766 -20.73 -0.99 -22.34
CA MET A 766 -20.22 -1.43 -21.04
C MET A 766 -18.99 -2.32 -21.21
#